data_57ae89fb1aecc01dfd40bdbf025731c7
#
_entry.id   57ae89fb1aecc01dfd40bdbf025731c7
#
_cell.length_a   1.000
_cell.length_b   1.000
_cell.length_c   1.000
_cell.angle_alpha   90.00
_cell.angle_beta   90.00
_cell.angle_gamma   90.00
#
_symmetry.space_group_name_H-M   'P 1'
#
loop_
_entity.id
_entity.type
_entity.pdbx_description
1 polymer ?
#
loop_
_entity_poly.entity_id
_entity_poly.type
_entity_poly.pdbx_seq_one_letter_code
_entity_poly.pdbx_strand_id
1 'polypeptide(L)'
;MAMPRFSVIVPARGVQGFLRHCLDSVLTQSFEGVELIAVDDCSDGGDGAIIDAYAAADPRVVALHLERPGGVGPARNAGVRHATGEYLLFLDGDDFLAPGALAAVDARLRAAGEPDVLLFDHDRIDVWEKRHGSADREFLEAHADTVFTAEDVPECLAVLPASWNRAVRRDLWEAHRFAFADGPYDDVPVVFGVLLAAARIACLDQVCVTWRKRRRGSASTVPGRHHFAVIGRYDALFRTLAGTGLGGGTEAARGVLFAHAARRLLRIMEDDGRVRAGDRPDFHRELARLLRRHRPAGAELPAHLNSYAVYRSMRHAGTLRHRTAKKLRARKHSTARSVYRRYYGLQLRRPIDENLVVYAAYWNRGVLCSPAAIHAKARELAPHLRGVWVVDRRHREDVPPGVEAVLVNSRRYWEVMARAKYLVNNANFSGTVHKRPEQIYVQTHHGTPLKKMGMDLRRHPAAAQGVSFLRMLDHADQWDYCLSSNPHSTEVWQRVYPSDYETLPTGYPRNDRYFATTAEDVRRIRAGLGIAPGTTAILYAPTHRDYERGFNPPLDLERLAEALGEGYQLLVRTHYFYGADSRLAALEEVGRILDVSRHPSVEDLALASDALLCDFSSLMFDYAALDRPIVVHSSDWEAYRHARGVYFDLLSGEPGDTPGHVAGDEQEIAALFHSGRWSDEHSAQLRTAFRERFCPYDDGLAAERVVRRVFLGEEDLLPVVPLTERTVAPPPHKAEPCAQA
;
A
#
# COMPACT_ATOMS: atom_id res chain seq x y z
N MET A 1 13.01 -29.60 21.30
CA MET A 1 12.81 -29.62 19.84
C MET A 1 14.13 -29.88 19.17
N ALA A 2 14.16 -30.55 18.02
CA ALA A 2 15.41 -30.69 17.26
C ALA A 2 15.86 -29.27 16.82
N MET A 3 17.16 -29.03 16.75
CA MET A 3 17.71 -27.74 16.28
C MET A 3 17.27 -27.51 14.83
N PRO A 4 16.73 -26.32 14.51
CA PRO A 4 16.33 -26.02 13.13
C PRO A 4 17.53 -26.05 12.19
N ARG A 5 17.31 -26.42 10.96
CA ARG A 5 18.32 -26.39 9.92
C ARG A 5 18.60 -24.98 9.45
N PHE A 6 17.53 -24.18 9.31
CA PHE A 6 17.60 -22.82 8.83
C PHE A 6 16.96 -21.84 9.81
N SER A 7 17.65 -20.73 10.07
CA SER A 7 17.06 -19.52 10.62
C SER A 7 16.86 -18.51 9.49
N VAL A 8 15.60 -18.28 9.10
CA VAL A 8 15.26 -17.25 8.11
C VAL A 8 14.93 -15.95 8.83
N ILE A 9 15.74 -14.92 8.59
CA ILE A 9 15.65 -13.62 9.28
C ILE A 9 15.00 -12.61 8.34
N VAL A 10 13.86 -12.05 8.75
CA VAL A 10 13.04 -11.14 7.97
C VAL A 10 12.94 -9.78 8.67
N PRO A 11 13.72 -8.77 8.29
CA PRO A 11 13.51 -7.41 8.76
C PRO A 11 12.28 -6.79 8.08
N ALA A 12 11.43 -6.11 8.84
CA ALA A 12 10.21 -5.48 8.34
C ALA A 12 10.11 -4.03 8.80
N ARG A 13 9.89 -3.10 7.86
CA ARG A 13 9.50 -1.73 8.11
C ARG A 13 8.86 -1.11 6.89
N GLY A 14 7.59 -0.69 7.01
CA GLY A 14 6.83 -0.11 5.90
C GLY A 14 6.64 -1.08 4.73
N VAL A 15 6.44 -2.37 5.03
CA VAL A 15 6.29 -3.47 4.06
C VAL A 15 4.99 -4.25 4.23
N GLN A 16 4.06 -3.77 5.04
CA GLN A 16 2.81 -4.49 5.40
C GLN A 16 2.02 -4.97 4.17
N GLY A 17 2.05 -4.26 3.04
CA GLY A 17 1.41 -4.69 1.79
C GLY A 17 2.05 -5.92 1.14
N PHE A 18 3.23 -6.36 1.59
CA PHE A 18 4.02 -7.46 1.03
C PHE A 18 4.38 -8.51 2.07
N LEU A 19 4.42 -8.12 3.36
CA LEU A 19 4.97 -8.92 4.45
C LEU A 19 4.28 -10.28 4.59
N ARG A 20 2.94 -10.35 4.50
CA ARG A 20 2.22 -11.64 4.56
C ARG A 20 2.71 -12.60 3.49
N HIS A 21 2.86 -12.14 2.25
CA HIS A 21 3.38 -12.97 1.16
C HIS A 21 4.82 -13.43 1.41
N CYS A 22 5.65 -12.59 2.04
CA CYS A 22 7.01 -12.94 2.44
C CYS A 22 6.98 -14.07 3.48
N LEU A 23 6.26 -13.89 4.60
CA LEU A 23 6.18 -14.87 5.69
C LEU A 23 5.56 -16.20 5.22
N ASP A 24 4.47 -16.14 4.46
CA ASP A 24 3.82 -17.31 3.86
C ASP A 24 4.80 -18.10 2.98
N SER A 25 5.63 -17.41 2.19
CA SER A 25 6.59 -18.05 1.31
C SER A 25 7.65 -18.88 2.05
N VAL A 26 7.89 -18.59 3.32
CA VAL A 26 8.78 -19.36 4.20
C VAL A 26 8.01 -20.50 4.87
N LEU A 27 6.85 -20.19 5.46
CA LEU A 27 6.10 -21.14 6.29
C LEU A 27 5.39 -22.24 5.48
N THR A 28 5.07 -21.98 4.21
CA THR A 28 4.44 -22.96 3.30
C THR A 28 5.46 -23.80 2.50
N GLN A 29 6.76 -23.67 2.78
CA GLN A 29 7.76 -24.56 2.20
C GLN A 29 7.51 -26.01 2.63
N SER A 30 7.80 -26.97 1.75
CA SER A 30 7.74 -28.42 2.06
C SER A 30 8.87 -28.89 3.01
N PHE A 31 9.62 -27.98 3.59
CA PHE A 31 10.75 -28.23 4.47
C PHE A 31 10.42 -27.79 5.90
N GLU A 32 10.44 -28.72 6.87
CA GLU A 32 9.99 -28.47 8.24
C GLU A 32 11.08 -27.90 9.18
N GLY A 33 12.34 -28.11 8.86
CA GLY A 33 13.49 -27.74 9.70
C GLY A 33 13.83 -26.22 9.66
N VAL A 34 12.84 -25.35 9.76
CA VAL A 34 13.00 -23.89 9.67
C VAL A 34 12.42 -23.19 10.87
N GLU A 35 13.12 -22.18 11.38
CA GLU A 35 12.57 -21.11 12.22
C GLU A 35 12.55 -19.80 11.42
N LEU A 36 11.52 -19.00 11.63
CA LEU A 36 11.32 -17.70 11.00
C LEU A 36 11.42 -16.62 12.05
N ILE A 37 12.44 -15.78 11.96
CA ILE A 37 12.67 -14.69 12.89
C ILE A 37 12.28 -13.39 12.18
N ALA A 38 11.07 -12.90 12.48
CA ALA A 38 10.55 -11.68 11.93
C ALA A 38 10.83 -10.50 12.87
N VAL A 39 11.50 -9.46 12.35
CA VAL A 39 11.97 -8.34 13.15
C VAL A 39 11.30 -7.05 12.69
N ASP A 40 10.42 -6.51 13.51
CA ASP A 40 9.84 -5.19 13.32
C ASP A 40 10.82 -4.09 13.72
N ASP A 41 11.27 -3.29 12.75
CA ASP A 41 12.17 -2.15 12.98
C ASP A 41 11.41 -0.90 13.42
N CYS A 42 10.60 -1.03 14.49
CA CYS A 42 9.79 0.04 15.04
C CYS A 42 8.91 0.69 13.97
N SER A 43 8.02 -0.10 13.38
CA SER A 43 7.14 0.35 12.30
C SER A 43 5.94 1.13 12.83
N ASP A 44 5.66 2.27 12.23
CA ASP A 44 4.46 3.07 12.52
C ASP A 44 3.18 2.46 11.87
N GLY A 45 3.33 1.41 11.06
CA GLY A 45 2.33 0.99 10.06
C GLY A 45 1.69 -0.34 10.32
N GLY A 46 1.79 -1.16 11.17
CA GLY A 46 1.09 -2.47 11.28
C GLY A 46 1.92 -3.68 10.86
N ASP A 47 3.19 -3.50 10.44
CA ASP A 47 4.11 -4.62 10.22
C ASP A 47 4.23 -5.46 11.51
N GLY A 48 4.36 -4.81 12.68
CA GLY A 48 4.44 -5.46 13.98
C GLY A 48 3.20 -6.33 14.27
N ALA A 49 2.00 -5.81 14.05
CA ALA A 49 0.77 -6.56 14.26
C ALA A 49 0.65 -7.78 13.31
N ILE A 50 1.16 -7.68 12.09
CA ILE A 50 1.23 -8.82 11.17
C ILE A 50 2.17 -9.88 11.75
N ILE A 51 3.35 -9.49 12.20
CA ILE A 51 4.35 -10.38 12.78
C ILE A 51 3.78 -11.11 14.02
N ASP A 52 3.11 -10.37 14.92
CA ASP A 52 2.48 -10.93 16.12
C ASP A 52 1.41 -11.96 15.78
N ALA A 53 0.57 -11.68 14.76
CA ALA A 53 -0.45 -12.61 14.30
C ALA A 53 0.15 -13.92 13.80
N TYR A 54 1.28 -13.86 13.07
CA TYR A 54 1.98 -15.06 12.61
C TYR A 54 2.65 -15.83 13.76
N ALA A 55 3.26 -15.14 14.71
CA ALA A 55 3.86 -15.77 15.88
C ALA A 55 2.83 -16.46 16.78
N ALA A 56 1.63 -15.90 16.88
CA ALA A 56 0.52 -16.53 17.62
C ALA A 56 -0.03 -17.78 16.89
N ALA A 57 0.04 -17.82 15.56
CA ALA A 57 -0.52 -18.89 14.73
C ALA A 57 0.46 -20.05 14.46
N ASP A 58 1.78 -19.77 14.40
CA ASP A 58 2.79 -20.76 14.03
C ASP A 58 3.98 -20.74 15.01
N PRO A 59 4.24 -21.83 15.74
CA PRO A 59 5.34 -21.90 16.75
C PRO A 59 6.75 -21.81 16.15
N ARG A 60 6.90 -21.87 14.84
CA ARG A 60 8.18 -21.65 14.15
C ARG A 60 8.54 -20.19 14.02
N VAL A 61 7.60 -19.27 14.28
CA VAL A 61 7.77 -17.83 14.14
C VAL A 61 8.20 -17.20 15.45
N VAL A 62 9.31 -16.48 15.42
CA VAL A 62 9.81 -15.64 16.52
C VAL A 62 9.57 -14.17 16.14
N ALA A 63 8.73 -13.49 16.90
CA ALA A 63 8.47 -12.06 16.75
C ALA A 63 9.46 -11.25 17.58
N LEU A 64 10.12 -10.28 16.95
CA LEU A 64 11.01 -9.33 17.62
C LEU A 64 10.60 -7.90 17.26
N HIS A 65 10.51 -7.01 18.25
CA HIS A 65 10.21 -5.59 18.07
C HIS A 65 11.36 -4.74 18.58
N LEU A 66 11.88 -3.84 17.74
CA LEU A 66 12.90 -2.89 18.15
C LEU A 66 12.24 -1.67 18.80
N GLU A 67 12.83 -1.18 19.90
CA GLU A 67 12.31 -0.01 20.64
C GLU A 67 12.43 1.31 19.86
N ARG A 68 13.31 1.36 18.87
CA ARG A 68 13.56 2.52 18.03
C ARG A 68 14.01 2.10 16.62
N PRO A 69 13.71 2.92 15.61
CA PRO A 69 14.14 2.63 14.26
C PRO A 69 15.66 2.52 14.16
N GLY A 70 16.15 1.39 13.70
CA GLY A 70 17.59 1.13 13.52
C GLY A 70 17.99 1.01 12.06
N GLY A 71 17.04 0.69 11.18
CA GLY A 71 17.28 0.31 9.80
C GLY A 71 17.52 -1.19 9.62
N VAL A 72 17.66 -1.60 8.37
CA VAL A 72 17.71 -3.02 7.97
C VAL A 72 18.88 -3.76 8.65
N GLY A 73 20.06 -3.15 8.74
CA GLY A 73 21.26 -3.78 9.34
C GLY A 73 21.06 -4.14 10.81
N PRO A 74 20.73 -3.19 11.70
CA PRO A 74 20.40 -3.45 13.10
C PRO A 74 19.27 -4.47 13.29
N ALA A 75 18.23 -4.46 12.44
CA ALA A 75 17.15 -5.44 12.50
C ALA A 75 17.65 -6.85 12.15
N ARG A 76 18.45 -7.01 11.09
CA ARG A 76 19.11 -8.29 10.77
C ARG A 76 20.00 -8.77 11.92
N ASN A 77 20.80 -7.88 12.50
CA ASN A 77 21.65 -8.20 13.65
C ASN A 77 20.83 -8.65 14.88
N ALA A 78 19.67 -8.04 15.12
CA ALA A 78 18.76 -8.47 16.16
C ALA A 78 18.25 -9.90 15.90
N GLY A 79 17.85 -10.20 14.67
CA GLY A 79 17.43 -11.54 14.26
C GLY A 79 18.54 -12.58 14.44
N VAL A 80 19.76 -12.27 14.01
CA VAL A 80 20.92 -13.18 14.16
C VAL A 80 21.16 -13.56 15.63
N ARG A 81 21.01 -12.64 16.57
CA ARG A 81 21.19 -12.94 18.01
C ARG A 81 20.19 -13.97 18.58
N HIS A 82 19.05 -14.13 17.92
CA HIS A 82 18.01 -15.10 18.31
C HIS A 82 18.03 -16.36 17.46
N ALA A 83 18.86 -16.39 16.41
CA ALA A 83 18.96 -17.51 15.50
C ALA A 83 19.58 -18.74 16.19
N THR A 84 18.92 -19.88 16.06
CA THR A 84 19.35 -21.18 16.61
C THR A 84 19.69 -22.18 15.53
N GLY A 85 19.29 -21.93 14.27
CA GLY A 85 19.52 -22.80 13.13
C GLY A 85 21.00 -22.93 12.75
N GLU A 86 21.31 -24.00 12.05
CA GLU A 86 22.67 -24.31 11.59
C GLU A 86 23.14 -23.33 10.51
N TYR A 87 22.20 -22.89 9.63
CA TYR A 87 22.46 -21.91 8.60
C TYR A 87 21.55 -20.70 8.74
N LEU A 88 22.13 -19.52 8.51
CA LEU A 88 21.45 -18.22 8.47
C LEU A 88 21.06 -17.90 7.03
N LEU A 89 19.79 -17.56 6.82
CA LEU A 89 19.27 -16.99 5.58
C LEU A 89 18.63 -15.63 5.90
N PHE A 90 18.81 -14.68 5.02
CA PHE A 90 18.17 -13.36 5.12
C PHE A 90 17.14 -13.22 4.00
N LEU A 91 16.00 -12.62 4.30
CA LEU A 91 14.96 -12.36 3.31
C LEU A 91 14.32 -11.01 3.62
N ASP A 92 14.34 -10.09 2.68
CA ASP A 92 13.72 -8.78 2.90
C ASP A 92 12.18 -8.91 2.92
N GLY A 93 11.51 -8.16 3.81
CA GLY A 93 10.07 -8.31 4.08
C GLY A 93 9.14 -7.99 2.89
N ASP A 94 9.66 -7.45 1.79
CA ASP A 94 8.97 -7.26 0.52
C ASP A 94 9.30 -8.31 -0.56
N ASP A 95 10.23 -9.24 -0.27
CA ASP A 95 10.65 -10.33 -1.15
C ASP A 95 9.98 -11.66 -0.76
N PHE A 96 10.24 -12.73 -1.49
CA PHE A 96 9.68 -14.03 -1.18
C PHE A 96 10.54 -15.18 -1.69
N LEU A 97 10.48 -16.33 -1.00
CA LEU A 97 11.12 -17.58 -1.43
C LEU A 97 10.35 -18.22 -2.59
N ALA A 98 11.07 -18.83 -3.50
CA ALA A 98 10.47 -19.69 -4.51
C ALA A 98 9.95 -21.01 -3.88
N PRO A 99 8.88 -21.62 -4.42
CA PRO A 99 8.43 -22.92 -3.96
C PRO A 99 9.55 -23.98 -4.02
N GLY A 100 9.74 -24.74 -2.93
CA GLY A 100 10.77 -25.77 -2.81
C GLY A 100 12.20 -25.25 -2.60
N ALA A 101 12.40 -23.94 -2.40
CA ALA A 101 13.73 -23.33 -2.23
C ALA A 101 14.50 -23.92 -1.05
N LEU A 102 13.89 -24.04 0.13
CA LEU A 102 14.58 -24.54 1.32
C LEU A 102 14.99 -26.02 1.18
N ALA A 103 14.16 -26.84 0.54
CA ALA A 103 14.49 -28.24 0.27
C ALA A 103 15.67 -28.35 -0.72
N ALA A 104 15.71 -27.52 -1.74
CA ALA A 104 16.81 -27.49 -2.72
C ALA A 104 18.12 -27.02 -2.08
N VAL A 105 18.06 -25.97 -1.25
CA VAL A 105 19.20 -25.46 -0.47
C VAL A 105 19.76 -26.56 0.44
N ASP A 106 18.90 -27.26 1.22
CA ASP A 106 19.33 -28.36 2.10
C ASP A 106 19.96 -29.53 1.33
N ALA A 107 19.33 -29.96 0.24
CA ALA A 107 19.87 -31.00 -0.60
C ALA A 107 21.27 -30.67 -1.15
N ARG A 108 21.48 -29.44 -1.60
CA ARG A 108 22.78 -28.99 -2.10
C ARG A 108 23.82 -28.85 -0.99
N LEU A 109 23.44 -28.32 0.19
CA LEU A 109 24.33 -28.25 1.35
C LEU A 109 24.87 -29.62 1.73
N ARG A 110 24.00 -30.63 1.83
CA ARG A 110 24.39 -32.03 2.12
C ARG A 110 25.29 -32.58 1.04
N ALA A 111 24.93 -32.43 -0.24
CA ALA A 111 25.72 -32.92 -1.37
C ALA A 111 27.11 -32.27 -1.44
N ALA A 112 27.24 -31.01 -1.01
CA ALA A 112 28.52 -30.32 -0.96
C ALA A 112 29.34 -30.59 0.32
N GLY A 113 28.85 -31.45 1.23
CA GLY A 113 29.49 -31.78 2.50
C GLY A 113 29.53 -30.62 3.48
N GLU A 114 28.39 -29.94 3.64
CA GLU A 114 28.15 -28.85 4.61
C GLU A 114 29.13 -27.69 4.45
N PRO A 115 29.07 -26.95 3.31
CA PRO A 115 29.95 -25.82 3.07
C PRO A 115 29.64 -24.66 4.05
N ASP A 116 30.58 -23.73 4.19
CA ASP A 116 30.41 -22.55 5.04
C ASP A 116 29.43 -21.53 4.43
N VAL A 117 29.43 -21.46 3.10
CA VAL A 117 28.54 -20.58 2.33
C VAL A 117 27.98 -21.33 1.12
N LEU A 118 26.69 -21.23 0.90
CA LEU A 118 26.03 -21.66 -0.33
C LEU A 118 25.44 -20.44 -1.04
N LEU A 119 25.91 -20.16 -2.26
CA LEU A 119 25.33 -19.14 -3.15
C LEU A 119 24.22 -19.77 -3.98
N PHE A 120 23.10 -19.04 -4.19
CA PHE A 120 21.99 -19.52 -5.01
C PHE A 120 21.41 -18.40 -5.89
N ASP A 121 20.70 -18.83 -6.94
CA ASP A 121 20.14 -17.91 -7.94
C ASP A 121 18.87 -17.20 -7.44
N HIS A 122 18.55 -16.11 -8.13
CA HIS A 122 17.39 -15.29 -7.84
C HIS A 122 16.76 -14.74 -9.12
N ASP A 123 15.46 -14.50 -9.06
CA ASP A 123 14.75 -13.69 -10.03
C ASP A 123 14.48 -12.29 -9.47
N ARG A 124 14.31 -11.34 -10.37
CA ARG A 124 13.79 -10.02 -10.05
C ARG A 124 12.41 -9.84 -10.68
N ILE A 125 11.43 -9.39 -9.90
CA ILE A 125 10.09 -9.04 -10.39
C ILE A 125 9.89 -7.53 -10.29
N ASP A 126 9.45 -6.90 -11.37
CA ASP A 126 9.13 -5.48 -11.39
C ASP A 126 7.65 -5.19 -11.04
N VAL A 127 7.26 -3.92 -10.98
CA VAL A 127 5.87 -3.50 -10.68
C VAL A 127 4.85 -4.05 -11.70
N TRP A 128 5.30 -4.45 -12.88
CA TRP A 128 4.48 -5.06 -13.92
C TRP A 128 4.43 -6.58 -13.82
N GLU A 129 4.95 -7.15 -12.72
CA GLU A 129 5.10 -8.60 -12.51
C GLU A 129 5.95 -9.30 -13.59
N LYS A 130 6.72 -8.54 -14.34
CA LYS A 130 7.64 -9.13 -15.30
C LYS A 130 8.87 -9.66 -14.57
N ARG A 131 9.14 -10.95 -14.78
CA ARG A 131 10.33 -11.61 -14.24
C ARG A 131 11.55 -11.30 -15.10
N HIS A 132 12.67 -11.10 -14.43
CA HIS A 132 13.98 -10.88 -15.02
C HIS A 132 14.96 -11.81 -14.29
N GLY A 133 15.62 -12.66 -15.03
CA GLY A 133 16.63 -13.54 -14.48
C GLY A 133 17.86 -12.78 -13.95
N SER A 134 18.62 -13.47 -13.13
CA SER A 134 19.87 -12.98 -12.55
C SER A 134 20.99 -12.89 -13.60
N ALA A 135 21.92 -11.99 -13.37
CA ALA A 135 23.16 -11.90 -14.14
C ALA A 135 24.21 -12.90 -13.63
N ASP A 136 23.96 -13.52 -12.49
CA ASP A 136 24.90 -14.43 -11.81
C ASP A 136 24.71 -15.89 -12.23
N ARG A 137 23.64 -16.20 -13.01
CA ARG A 137 23.27 -17.55 -13.42
C ARG A 137 24.40 -18.32 -14.08
N GLU A 138 25.08 -17.72 -15.06
CA GLU A 138 26.19 -18.35 -15.77
C GLU A 138 27.32 -18.79 -14.83
N PHE A 139 27.60 -17.94 -13.81
CA PHE A 139 28.59 -18.27 -12.78
C PHE A 139 28.11 -19.43 -11.89
N LEU A 140 26.85 -19.42 -11.47
CA LEU A 140 26.29 -20.45 -10.60
C LEU A 140 26.21 -21.81 -11.30
N GLU A 141 25.79 -21.84 -12.59
CA GLU A 141 25.79 -23.02 -13.45
C GLU A 141 27.19 -23.63 -13.56
N ALA A 142 28.19 -22.79 -13.86
CA ALA A 142 29.57 -23.24 -14.04
C ALA A 142 30.19 -23.86 -12.78
N HIS A 143 29.66 -23.52 -11.58
CA HIS A 143 30.19 -23.96 -10.29
C HIS A 143 29.20 -24.81 -9.47
N ALA A 144 28.13 -25.28 -10.10
CA ALA A 144 27.06 -26.01 -9.41
C ALA A 144 27.55 -27.32 -8.73
N ASP A 145 28.54 -27.99 -9.32
CA ASP A 145 29.07 -29.26 -8.83
C ASP A 145 30.37 -29.13 -8.03
N THR A 146 30.90 -27.90 -7.87
CA THR A 146 32.19 -27.67 -7.22
C THR A 146 32.05 -27.10 -5.82
N VAL A 147 33.09 -27.31 -5.01
CA VAL A 147 33.30 -26.63 -3.73
C VAL A 147 34.68 -25.98 -3.80
N PHE A 148 34.74 -24.69 -3.49
CA PHE A 148 35.92 -23.85 -3.69
C PHE A 148 36.09 -22.83 -2.58
N THR A 149 37.21 -22.13 -2.55
CA THR A 149 37.44 -20.92 -1.74
C THR A 149 37.41 -19.68 -2.62
N ALA A 150 37.26 -18.49 -2.03
CA ALA A 150 37.37 -17.24 -2.78
C ALA A 150 38.78 -17.01 -3.37
N GLU A 151 39.78 -17.75 -2.92
CA GLU A 151 41.13 -17.74 -3.52
C GLU A 151 41.20 -18.57 -4.79
N ASP A 152 40.53 -19.74 -4.79
CA ASP A 152 40.47 -20.63 -5.96
C ASP A 152 39.62 -20.05 -7.10
N VAL A 153 38.49 -19.42 -6.74
CA VAL A 153 37.53 -18.82 -7.67
C VAL A 153 37.20 -17.38 -7.25
N PRO A 154 38.10 -16.42 -7.50
CA PRO A 154 37.90 -15.04 -7.12
C PRO A 154 36.66 -14.36 -7.72
N GLU A 155 36.16 -14.89 -8.84
CA GLU A 155 34.96 -14.42 -9.54
C GLU A 155 33.71 -14.48 -8.68
N CYS A 156 33.68 -15.33 -7.64
CA CYS A 156 32.58 -15.37 -6.67
C CYS A 156 32.33 -14.01 -5.98
N LEU A 157 33.37 -13.16 -5.90
CA LEU A 157 33.28 -11.78 -5.38
C LEU A 157 32.63 -10.81 -6.39
N ALA A 158 32.33 -11.24 -7.62
CA ALA A 158 31.59 -10.44 -8.59
C ALA A 158 30.08 -10.74 -8.60
N VAL A 159 29.64 -11.81 -7.92
CA VAL A 159 28.22 -12.15 -7.71
C VAL A 159 27.53 -10.99 -7.00
N LEU A 160 26.23 -10.81 -7.25
CA LEU A 160 25.43 -9.73 -6.65
C LEU A 160 25.64 -9.70 -5.13
N PRO A 161 26.19 -8.62 -4.59
CA PRO A 161 26.46 -8.52 -3.16
C PRO A 161 25.16 -8.20 -2.40
N ALA A 162 24.35 -9.21 -2.18
CA ALA A 162 23.12 -9.17 -1.39
C ALA A 162 23.20 -10.23 -0.29
N SER A 163 22.60 -9.94 0.87
CA SER A 163 22.55 -10.89 1.98
C SER A 163 21.59 -12.05 1.71
N TRP A 164 20.57 -11.83 0.91
CA TRP A 164 19.45 -12.76 0.68
C TRP A 164 19.69 -13.80 -0.43
N ASN A 165 20.81 -13.78 -1.16
CA ASN A 165 21.13 -14.76 -2.19
C ASN A 165 22.11 -15.86 -1.72
N ARG A 166 22.15 -16.11 -0.42
CA ARG A 166 23.08 -17.07 0.19
C ARG A 166 22.59 -17.63 1.51
N ALA A 167 23.00 -18.86 1.81
CA ALA A 167 22.97 -19.45 3.14
C ALA A 167 24.38 -19.40 3.75
N VAL A 168 24.50 -18.95 4.99
CA VAL A 168 25.77 -18.81 5.69
C VAL A 168 25.73 -19.66 6.95
N ARG A 169 26.74 -20.54 7.17
CA ARG A 169 26.83 -21.34 8.36
C ARG A 169 26.97 -20.46 9.60
N ARG A 170 26.14 -20.69 10.60
CA ARG A 170 26.10 -19.84 11.81
C ARG A 170 27.43 -19.83 12.55
N ASP A 171 28.13 -20.99 12.64
CA ASP A 171 29.45 -21.07 13.30
C ASP A 171 30.50 -20.17 12.65
N LEU A 172 30.51 -20.08 11.30
CA LEU A 172 31.36 -19.12 10.59
C LEU A 172 31.03 -17.69 10.97
N TRP A 173 29.72 -17.37 11.02
CA TRP A 173 29.24 -16.03 11.39
C TRP A 173 29.70 -15.61 12.79
N GLU A 174 29.54 -16.51 13.76
CA GLU A 174 29.90 -16.29 15.16
C GLU A 174 31.43 -16.20 15.34
N ALA A 175 32.18 -17.11 14.72
CA ALA A 175 33.65 -17.15 14.82
C ALA A 175 34.30 -15.83 14.36
N HIS A 176 33.78 -15.26 13.26
CA HIS A 176 34.30 -14.00 12.71
C HIS A 176 33.55 -12.76 13.21
N ARG A 177 32.52 -12.93 14.09
CA ARG A 177 31.71 -11.84 14.66
C ARG A 177 31.15 -10.91 13.59
N PHE A 178 30.64 -11.48 12.48
CA PHE A 178 30.04 -10.68 11.43
C PHE A 178 28.82 -9.93 11.95
N ALA A 179 28.68 -8.69 11.52
CA ALA A 179 27.54 -7.84 11.83
C ALA A 179 27.28 -6.87 10.68
N PHE A 180 26.02 -6.65 10.38
CA PHE A 180 25.61 -5.62 9.43
C PHE A 180 25.89 -4.25 10.01
N ALA A 181 26.30 -3.31 9.16
CA ALA A 181 26.59 -1.95 9.58
C ALA A 181 25.29 -1.12 9.68
N ASP A 182 25.34 -0.02 10.43
CA ASP A 182 24.22 0.92 10.51
C ASP A 182 24.06 1.72 9.21
N GLY A 183 22.80 1.94 8.78
CA GLY A 183 22.46 2.79 7.63
C GLY A 183 22.63 2.12 6.27
N PRO A 184 22.58 2.88 5.15
CA PRO A 184 22.54 2.33 3.80
C PRO A 184 23.76 1.48 3.44
N TYR A 185 23.53 0.46 2.57
CA TYR A 185 24.56 -0.49 2.12
C TYR A 185 25.23 -1.24 3.26
N ASP A 186 24.46 -1.56 4.28
CA ASP A 186 24.84 -2.30 5.49
C ASP A 186 25.43 -3.67 5.18
N ASP A 187 24.99 -4.29 4.10
CA ASP A 187 25.35 -5.62 3.66
C ASP A 187 26.76 -5.71 3.06
N VAL A 188 27.30 -4.64 2.47
CA VAL A 188 28.57 -4.67 1.73
C VAL A 188 29.73 -5.29 2.53
N PRO A 189 30.02 -4.89 3.79
CA PRO A 189 31.13 -5.50 4.53
C PRO A 189 30.92 -6.98 4.84
N VAL A 190 29.65 -7.37 5.12
CA VAL A 190 29.30 -8.73 5.52
C VAL A 190 29.35 -9.69 4.34
N VAL A 191 28.70 -9.33 3.24
CA VAL A 191 28.56 -10.25 2.08
C VAL A 191 29.90 -10.60 1.43
N PHE A 192 30.86 -9.70 1.47
CA PHE A 192 32.21 -10.01 1.02
C PHE A 192 33.05 -10.66 2.13
N GLY A 193 32.86 -10.24 3.38
CA GLY A 193 33.56 -10.80 4.55
C GLY A 193 33.32 -12.30 4.69
N VAL A 194 32.06 -12.76 4.57
CA VAL A 194 31.71 -14.19 4.69
C VAL A 194 32.31 -15.02 3.55
N LEU A 195 32.36 -14.50 2.32
CA LEU A 195 33.00 -15.20 1.20
C LEU A 195 34.51 -15.33 1.38
N LEU A 196 35.15 -14.28 1.87
CA LEU A 196 36.61 -14.26 2.07
C LEU A 196 37.06 -15.11 3.28
N ALA A 197 36.18 -15.29 4.28
CA ALA A 197 36.45 -16.11 5.45
C ALA A 197 36.07 -17.59 5.26
N ALA A 198 35.23 -17.90 4.27
CA ALA A 198 34.75 -19.25 4.06
C ALA A 198 35.87 -20.17 3.54
N ALA A 199 36.05 -21.30 4.23
CA ALA A 199 36.96 -22.36 3.77
C ALA A 199 36.28 -23.22 2.69
N ARG A 200 34.96 -23.20 2.59
CA ARG A 200 34.18 -24.00 1.64
C ARG A 200 32.99 -23.19 1.13
N ILE A 201 32.98 -22.88 -0.15
CA ILE A 201 31.88 -22.22 -0.85
C ILE A 201 31.30 -23.18 -1.87
N ALA A 202 29.99 -23.29 -1.95
CA ALA A 202 29.29 -24.04 -2.98
C ALA A 202 28.26 -23.14 -3.70
N CYS A 203 27.81 -23.59 -4.87
CA CYS A 203 26.77 -22.92 -5.65
C CYS A 203 25.58 -23.84 -5.89
N LEU A 204 24.40 -23.24 -6.00
CA LEU A 204 23.14 -23.87 -6.41
C LEU A 204 22.56 -23.08 -7.58
N ASP A 205 22.49 -23.71 -8.75
CA ASP A 205 21.85 -23.16 -9.94
C ASP A 205 20.33 -23.39 -9.89
N GLN A 206 19.70 -22.75 -8.92
CA GLN A 206 18.24 -22.74 -8.79
C GLN A 206 17.80 -21.39 -8.23
N VAL A 207 16.74 -20.83 -8.82
CA VAL A 207 16.09 -19.63 -8.28
C VAL A 207 15.44 -19.95 -6.93
N CYS A 208 16.03 -19.45 -5.85
CA CYS A 208 15.52 -19.62 -4.49
C CYS A 208 14.79 -18.39 -3.95
N VAL A 209 15.14 -17.20 -4.42
CA VAL A 209 14.53 -15.93 -3.99
C VAL A 209 14.00 -15.17 -5.19
N THR A 210 12.84 -14.55 -5.04
CA THR A 210 12.35 -13.54 -5.96
C THR A 210 12.44 -12.18 -5.30
N TRP A 211 13.36 -11.35 -5.80
CA TRP A 211 13.54 -9.97 -5.36
C TRP A 211 12.51 -9.06 -6.03
N ARG A 212 11.70 -8.36 -5.20
CA ARG A 212 10.69 -7.42 -5.67
C ARG A 212 11.28 -6.01 -5.85
N LYS A 213 11.35 -5.54 -7.09
CA LYS A 213 11.69 -4.16 -7.35
C LYS A 213 10.45 -3.29 -7.17
N ARG A 214 10.24 -2.73 -5.98
CA ARG A 214 9.19 -1.73 -5.77
C ARG A 214 9.42 -0.51 -6.66
N ARG A 215 8.33 0.11 -7.10
CA ARG A 215 8.41 1.33 -7.89
C ARG A 215 8.93 2.50 -7.07
N ARG A 216 8.48 2.58 -5.82
CA ARG A 216 8.85 3.59 -4.82
C ARG A 216 8.76 2.99 -3.41
N GLY A 217 9.16 3.77 -2.40
CA GLY A 217 9.14 3.32 -1.00
C GLY A 217 10.26 2.35 -0.63
N SER A 218 11.25 2.16 -1.50
CA SER A 218 12.47 1.43 -1.16
C SER A 218 13.58 2.42 -0.81
N ALA A 219 14.29 2.20 0.28
CA ALA A 219 15.44 3.03 0.68
C ALA A 219 16.49 3.18 -0.43
N SER A 220 16.56 2.21 -1.35
CA SER A 220 17.48 2.23 -2.48
C SER A 220 17.05 3.15 -3.64
N THR A 221 15.81 3.68 -3.63
CA THR A 221 15.23 4.47 -4.72
C THR A 221 14.98 5.94 -4.40
N VAL A 222 15.29 6.38 -3.18
CA VAL A 222 15.18 7.79 -2.77
C VAL A 222 16.45 8.54 -3.10
N PRO A 223 16.45 9.53 -4.04
CA PRO A 223 17.67 10.22 -4.44
C PRO A 223 18.23 11.12 -3.33
N GLY A 224 19.52 10.95 -3.00
CA GLY A 224 20.14 11.78 -1.96
C GLY A 224 21.60 11.46 -1.66
N ARG A 225 22.21 12.29 -0.81
CA ARG A 225 23.61 12.13 -0.39
C ARG A 225 23.84 10.94 0.53
N HIS A 226 22.79 10.33 1.11
CA HIS A 226 22.94 9.10 1.91
C HIS A 226 23.54 7.93 1.09
N HIS A 227 23.40 7.93 -0.24
CA HIS A 227 24.05 6.96 -1.10
C HIS A 227 25.59 7.07 -1.12
N PHE A 228 26.17 8.17 -0.64
CA PHE A 228 27.62 8.29 -0.49
C PHE A 228 28.18 7.31 0.57
N ALA A 229 27.33 6.84 1.49
CA ALA A 229 27.71 5.82 2.46
C ALA A 229 28.35 4.58 1.84
N VAL A 230 27.92 4.18 0.62
CA VAL A 230 28.50 3.03 -0.09
C VAL A 230 30.01 3.15 -0.29
N ILE A 231 30.53 4.37 -0.52
CA ILE A 231 31.97 4.62 -0.68
C ILE A 231 32.69 4.30 0.62
N GLY A 232 32.13 4.74 1.77
CA GLY A 232 32.67 4.43 3.09
C GLY A 232 32.64 2.93 3.43
N ARG A 233 31.59 2.21 2.96
CA ARG A 233 31.50 0.75 3.13
C ARG A 233 32.64 0.01 2.41
N TYR A 234 32.89 0.37 1.15
CA TYR A 234 34.01 -0.21 0.40
C TYR A 234 35.37 0.22 0.98
N ASP A 235 35.52 1.47 1.48
CA ASP A 235 36.76 1.90 2.15
C ASP A 235 37.03 1.06 3.41
N ALA A 236 36.02 0.82 4.23
CA ALA A 236 36.12 -0.06 5.40
C ALA A 236 36.50 -1.50 5.00
N LEU A 237 35.81 -2.07 4.02
CA LEU A 237 36.12 -3.41 3.50
C LEU A 237 37.56 -3.53 3.03
N PHE A 238 38.03 -2.61 2.20
CA PHE A 238 39.41 -2.63 1.69
C PHE A 238 40.46 -2.45 2.80
N ARG A 239 40.18 -1.67 3.84
CA ARG A 239 41.06 -1.56 5.01
C ARG A 239 41.14 -2.85 5.80
N THR A 240 40.01 -3.52 6.03
CA THR A 240 39.98 -4.82 6.69
C THR A 240 40.81 -5.84 5.95
N LEU A 241 40.72 -5.87 4.61
CA LEU A 241 41.53 -6.76 3.75
C LEU A 241 43.02 -6.41 3.76
N ALA A 242 43.39 -5.17 4.04
CA ALA A 242 44.79 -4.76 4.13
C ALA A 242 45.44 -5.05 5.49
N GLY A 243 44.64 -5.18 6.53
CA GLY A 243 45.12 -5.13 7.93
C GLY A 243 45.16 -6.46 8.68
N THR A 244 44.41 -7.50 8.35
CA THR A 244 44.34 -8.72 9.16
C THR A 244 43.74 -9.90 8.41
N GLY A 245 44.26 -11.06 8.57
CA GLY A 245 43.78 -12.36 8.91
C GLY A 245 42.39 -12.93 8.55
N LEU A 246 41.52 -12.25 7.83
CA LEU A 246 40.51 -12.85 6.98
C LEU A 246 41.29 -13.42 5.79
N GLY A 247 41.63 -14.70 5.79
CA GLY A 247 42.47 -15.45 4.89
C GLY A 247 43.01 -14.57 3.75
N GLY A 248 44.19 -14.01 3.89
CA GLY A 248 44.65 -12.82 3.15
C GLY A 248 44.35 -12.93 1.65
N GLY A 249 43.29 -12.25 1.21
CA GLY A 249 42.80 -12.40 -0.14
C GLY A 249 43.94 -12.24 -1.13
N THR A 250 44.14 -13.21 -1.99
CA THR A 250 45.13 -13.19 -3.06
C THR A 250 45.02 -11.88 -3.82
N GLU A 251 46.08 -11.46 -4.47
CA GLU A 251 46.05 -10.24 -5.29
C GLU A 251 44.97 -10.36 -6.38
N ALA A 252 44.68 -11.57 -6.86
CA ALA A 252 43.55 -11.87 -7.76
C ALA A 252 42.20 -11.53 -7.14
N ALA A 253 41.88 -11.99 -5.94
CA ALA A 253 40.63 -11.68 -5.21
C ALA A 253 40.48 -10.17 -4.98
N ARG A 254 41.55 -9.49 -4.58
CA ARG A 254 41.58 -8.02 -4.44
C ARG A 254 41.33 -7.31 -5.76
N GLY A 255 41.87 -7.82 -6.87
CA GLY A 255 41.64 -7.30 -8.21
C GLY A 255 40.20 -7.39 -8.65
N VAL A 256 39.56 -8.56 -8.45
CA VAL A 256 38.13 -8.80 -8.80
C VAL A 256 37.22 -7.89 -7.96
N LEU A 257 37.45 -7.84 -6.64
CA LEU A 257 36.67 -7.00 -5.74
C LEU A 257 36.81 -5.51 -6.07
N PHE A 258 38.04 -5.05 -6.39
CA PHE A 258 38.30 -3.69 -6.80
C PHE A 258 37.56 -3.33 -8.10
N ALA A 259 37.61 -4.20 -9.11
CA ALA A 259 36.90 -4.00 -10.37
C ALA A 259 35.37 -4.03 -10.16
N HIS A 260 34.86 -4.91 -9.27
CA HIS A 260 33.46 -4.95 -8.90
C HIS A 260 33.02 -3.63 -8.23
N ALA A 261 33.77 -3.18 -7.22
CA ALA A 261 33.49 -1.92 -6.50
C ALA A 261 33.44 -0.73 -7.47
N ALA A 262 34.43 -0.61 -8.35
CA ALA A 262 34.48 0.47 -9.34
C ALA A 262 33.24 0.49 -10.25
N ARG A 263 32.86 -0.67 -10.79
CA ARG A 263 31.67 -0.81 -11.65
C ARG A 263 30.36 -0.51 -10.90
N ARG A 264 30.22 -1.02 -9.67
CA ARG A 264 29.03 -0.81 -8.84
C ARG A 264 28.86 0.66 -8.44
N LEU A 265 29.93 1.30 -7.97
CA LEU A 265 29.92 2.71 -7.56
C LEU A 265 29.61 3.64 -8.74
N LEU A 266 30.13 3.37 -9.93
CA LEU A 266 29.79 4.12 -11.14
C LEU A 266 28.31 3.96 -11.50
N ARG A 267 27.74 2.74 -11.42
CA ARG A 267 26.29 2.52 -11.65
C ARG A 267 25.43 3.29 -10.64
N ILE A 268 25.78 3.28 -9.36
CA ILE A 268 25.06 4.04 -8.31
C ILE A 268 25.11 5.54 -8.61
N MET A 269 26.28 6.07 -8.99
CA MET A 269 26.42 7.49 -9.36
C MET A 269 25.55 7.88 -10.56
N GLU A 270 25.40 6.98 -11.52
CA GLU A 270 24.66 7.23 -12.77
C GLU A 270 23.14 7.11 -12.62
N ASP A 271 22.68 6.43 -11.60
CA ASP A 271 21.26 6.20 -11.32
C ASP A 271 20.61 7.49 -10.78
N ASP A 272 19.72 8.10 -11.59
CA ASP A 272 18.96 9.30 -11.21
C ASP A 272 18.08 9.06 -9.96
N GLY A 273 17.70 7.80 -9.72
CA GLY A 273 16.95 7.37 -8.53
C GLY A 273 17.83 7.31 -7.27
N ARG A 274 19.15 7.46 -7.38
CA ARG A 274 20.09 7.35 -6.25
C ARG A 274 20.87 8.64 -6.02
N VAL A 275 21.67 9.07 -7.00
CA VAL A 275 22.52 10.25 -6.88
C VAL A 275 21.99 11.37 -7.76
N ARG A 276 21.57 12.46 -7.13
CA ARG A 276 21.09 13.64 -7.85
C ARG A 276 22.16 14.18 -8.79
N ALA A 277 21.75 14.69 -9.94
CA ALA A 277 22.69 15.21 -10.96
C ALA A 277 23.67 16.25 -10.41
N GLY A 278 23.24 17.10 -9.47
CA GLY A 278 24.10 18.11 -8.81
C GLY A 278 25.16 17.51 -7.87
N ASP A 279 24.89 16.33 -7.29
CA ASP A 279 25.79 15.67 -6.33
C ASP A 279 26.81 14.74 -7.02
N ARG A 280 26.62 14.40 -8.30
CA ARG A 280 27.50 13.47 -9.04
C ARG A 280 28.97 13.90 -9.12
N PRO A 281 29.32 15.18 -9.28
CA PRO A 281 30.72 15.59 -9.27
C PRO A 281 31.42 15.27 -7.93
N ASP A 282 30.71 15.46 -6.81
CA ASP A 282 31.25 15.14 -5.48
C ASP A 282 31.38 13.63 -5.28
N PHE A 283 30.36 12.87 -5.66
CA PHE A 283 30.40 11.41 -5.61
C PHE A 283 31.57 10.85 -6.45
N HIS A 284 31.74 11.35 -7.66
CA HIS A 284 32.84 10.95 -8.53
C HIS A 284 34.22 11.27 -7.92
N ARG A 285 34.34 12.41 -7.24
CA ARG A 285 35.59 12.81 -6.55
C ARG A 285 35.94 11.87 -5.41
N GLU A 286 34.94 11.51 -4.59
CA GLU A 286 35.12 10.57 -3.48
C GLU A 286 35.40 9.16 -3.99
N LEU A 287 34.66 8.69 -4.99
CA LEU A 287 34.93 7.44 -5.70
C LEU A 287 36.37 7.37 -6.23
N ALA A 288 36.83 8.42 -6.91
CA ALA A 288 38.20 8.47 -7.45
C ALA A 288 39.28 8.43 -6.36
N ARG A 289 39.02 9.05 -5.18
CA ARG A 289 39.92 8.97 -4.01
C ARG A 289 39.97 7.55 -3.45
N LEU A 290 38.83 6.89 -3.30
CA LEU A 290 38.74 5.51 -2.86
C LEU A 290 39.57 4.59 -3.75
N LEU A 291 39.31 4.63 -5.05
CA LEU A 291 39.98 3.75 -6.01
C LEU A 291 41.47 4.00 -6.11
N ARG A 292 41.95 5.25 -5.95
CA ARG A 292 43.39 5.54 -5.90
C ARG A 292 44.06 5.01 -4.64
N ARG A 293 43.36 5.11 -3.48
CA ARG A 293 43.86 4.64 -2.20
C ARG A 293 44.05 3.14 -2.13
N HIS A 294 43.13 2.39 -2.71
CA HIS A 294 43.08 0.93 -2.59
C HIS A 294 43.42 0.20 -3.91
N ARG A 295 44.10 0.88 -4.82
CA ARG A 295 44.49 0.32 -6.12
C ARG A 295 45.41 -0.90 -5.91
N PRO A 296 45.03 -2.11 -6.39
CA PRO A 296 45.91 -3.28 -6.41
C PRO A 296 47.09 -3.03 -7.35
N ALA A 297 48.22 -3.74 -7.12
CA ALA A 297 49.35 -3.72 -8.02
C ALA A 297 48.93 -4.22 -9.42
N GLY A 298 49.34 -3.53 -10.48
CA GLY A 298 48.96 -3.91 -11.85
C GLY A 298 47.56 -3.50 -12.33
N ALA A 299 46.62 -3.06 -11.46
CA ALA A 299 45.31 -2.63 -11.89
C ALA A 299 45.36 -1.25 -12.59
N GLU A 300 44.77 -1.14 -13.77
CA GLU A 300 44.63 0.15 -14.47
C GLU A 300 43.42 0.93 -13.97
N LEU A 301 43.60 2.21 -13.66
CA LEU A 301 42.48 3.10 -13.35
C LEU A 301 41.93 3.67 -14.67
N PRO A 302 40.60 3.59 -14.88
CA PRO A 302 39.96 4.18 -16.04
C PRO A 302 40.30 5.67 -16.18
N ALA A 303 40.71 6.10 -17.37
CA ALA A 303 41.16 7.49 -17.64
C ALA A 303 40.11 8.56 -17.22
N HIS A 304 38.82 8.21 -17.26
CA HIS A 304 37.73 9.10 -16.88
C HIS A 304 37.63 9.38 -15.35
N LEU A 305 38.37 8.64 -14.51
CA LEU A 305 38.44 8.92 -13.08
C LEU A 305 39.25 10.18 -12.73
N ASN A 306 39.98 10.74 -13.68
CA ASN A 306 40.74 11.95 -13.44
C ASN A 306 39.89 13.22 -13.40
N SER A 307 38.76 13.25 -14.12
CA SER A 307 37.85 14.39 -14.15
C SER A 307 36.42 13.97 -14.46
N TYR A 308 35.46 14.43 -13.66
CA TYR A 308 34.04 14.24 -13.94
C TYR A 308 33.59 14.85 -15.28
N ALA A 309 34.22 15.96 -15.70
CA ALA A 309 33.94 16.57 -16.99
C ALA A 309 34.35 15.64 -18.18
N VAL A 310 35.47 14.95 -18.07
CA VAL A 310 35.92 13.95 -19.04
C VAL A 310 34.97 12.75 -19.05
N TYR A 311 34.60 12.23 -17.88
CA TYR A 311 33.61 11.18 -17.76
C TYR A 311 32.27 11.54 -18.44
N ARG A 312 31.75 12.74 -18.18
CA ARG A 312 30.50 13.25 -18.76
C ARG A 312 30.58 13.40 -20.28
N SER A 313 31.72 13.92 -20.82
CA SER A 313 31.89 14.13 -22.27
C SER A 313 31.93 12.81 -23.05
N MET A 314 32.61 11.80 -22.53
CA MET A 314 32.69 10.47 -23.14
C MET A 314 31.33 9.80 -23.26
N ARG A 315 30.42 10.06 -22.29
CA ARG A 315 29.06 9.50 -22.27
C ARG A 315 28.07 10.26 -23.17
N HIS A 316 28.22 11.56 -23.33
CA HIS A 316 27.31 12.37 -24.17
C HIS A 316 27.50 12.11 -25.67
N ALA A 317 28.64 11.65 -26.11
CA ALA A 317 28.87 11.28 -27.51
C ALA A 317 27.98 10.13 -28.02
N GLY A 318 27.51 9.26 -27.10
CA GLY A 318 26.61 8.14 -27.42
C GLY A 318 25.10 8.47 -27.43
N THR A 319 24.67 9.56 -26.77
CA THR A 319 23.23 9.84 -26.53
C THR A 319 22.58 10.86 -27.44
N LEU A 320 23.36 11.63 -28.23
CA LEU A 320 22.83 12.65 -29.15
C LEU A 320 21.99 12.05 -30.30
N ARG A 321 22.23 10.81 -30.68
CA ARG A 321 21.51 10.15 -31.80
C ARG A 321 20.04 9.77 -31.46
N HIS A 322 19.66 9.66 -30.19
CA HIS A 322 18.30 9.21 -29.79
C HIS A 322 17.30 10.33 -29.49
N ARG A 323 17.72 11.56 -29.26
CA ARG A 323 16.83 12.66 -28.83
C ARG A 323 16.11 13.41 -29.95
N THR A 324 16.57 13.33 -31.19
CA THR A 324 16.00 14.06 -32.33
C THR A 324 14.73 13.44 -32.91
N ALA A 325 14.53 12.13 -32.77
CA ALA A 325 13.35 11.43 -33.29
C ALA A 325 12.05 11.62 -32.51
N LYS A 326 12.11 12.02 -31.22
CA LYS A 326 10.93 12.10 -30.34
C LYS A 326 10.19 13.43 -30.36
N LYS A 327 10.78 14.50 -30.88
CA LYS A 327 10.21 15.87 -30.90
C LYS A 327 9.22 16.16 -32.04
N LEU A 328 9.15 15.34 -33.07
CA LEU A 328 8.31 15.63 -34.26
C LEU A 328 6.89 15.07 -34.25
N ARG A 329 6.49 14.24 -33.27
CA ARG A 329 5.15 13.60 -33.24
C ARG A 329 4.07 14.27 -32.38
N ALA A 330 4.34 15.39 -31.71
CA ALA A 330 3.42 15.98 -30.73
C ALA A 330 2.71 17.28 -31.18
N ARG A 331 2.47 17.48 -32.46
CA ARG A 331 1.72 18.64 -32.96
C ARG A 331 0.47 18.23 -33.72
N LYS A 332 -0.64 18.05 -32.99
CA LYS A 332 -2.01 18.29 -33.45
C LYS A 332 -2.99 17.92 -32.33
N HIS A 333 -3.61 18.90 -31.67
CA HIS A 333 -4.99 18.92 -31.23
C HIS A 333 -5.32 20.14 -30.35
N SER A 334 -6.32 20.92 -30.83
CA SER A 334 -7.28 21.76 -30.11
C SER A 334 -6.80 23.10 -29.51
N THR A 335 -7.24 24.19 -30.14
CA THR A 335 -6.96 25.60 -29.80
C THR A 335 -7.50 26.06 -28.44
N ALA A 336 -8.70 25.64 -28.03
CA ALA A 336 -9.29 26.05 -26.72
C ALA A 336 -8.56 25.42 -25.51
N ARG A 337 -8.21 24.12 -25.56
CA ARG A 337 -7.37 23.48 -24.55
C ARG A 337 -5.98 24.14 -24.44
N SER A 338 -5.48 24.70 -25.54
CA SER A 338 -4.17 25.38 -25.57
C SER A 338 -4.18 26.70 -24.79
N VAL A 339 -5.28 27.46 -24.82
CA VAL A 339 -5.40 28.76 -24.10
C VAL A 339 -5.43 28.53 -22.59
N TYR A 340 -6.26 27.62 -22.09
CA TYR A 340 -6.33 27.31 -20.67
C TYR A 340 -5.03 26.66 -20.15
N ARG A 341 -4.36 25.87 -20.96
CA ARG A 341 -3.05 25.26 -20.62
C ARG A 341 -1.95 26.33 -20.50
N ARG A 342 -1.97 27.37 -21.35
CA ARG A 342 -1.06 28.53 -21.24
C ARG A 342 -1.39 29.36 -20.01
N TYR A 343 -2.67 29.60 -19.73
CA TYR A 343 -3.10 30.32 -18.53
C TYR A 343 -2.69 29.58 -17.26
N TYR A 344 -2.93 28.27 -17.18
CA TYR A 344 -2.47 27.43 -16.07
C TYR A 344 -0.94 27.53 -15.89
N GLY A 345 -0.18 27.43 -16.98
CA GLY A 345 1.27 27.59 -16.97
C GLY A 345 1.74 28.96 -16.44
N LEU A 346 0.97 30.00 -16.67
CA LEU A 346 1.24 31.34 -16.09
C LEU A 346 0.92 31.36 -14.59
N GLN A 347 -0.19 30.73 -14.17
CA GLN A 347 -0.56 30.66 -12.76
C GLN A 347 0.43 29.83 -11.93
N LEU A 348 1.01 28.78 -12.50
CA LEU A 348 2.06 27.96 -11.85
C LEU A 348 3.34 28.76 -11.52
N ARG A 349 3.56 29.93 -12.14
CA ARG A 349 4.70 30.82 -11.82
C ARG A 349 4.42 31.78 -10.67
N ARG A 350 3.15 31.90 -10.24
CA ARG A 350 2.77 32.73 -9.11
C ARG A 350 3.06 32.00 -7.79
N PRO A 351 3.29 32.73 -6.69
CA PRO A 351 3.50 32.09 -5.38
C PRO A 351 2.28 31.24 -4.97
N ILE A 352 2.54 30.19 -4.19
CA ILE A 352 1.49 29.43 -3.51
C ILE A 352 0.71 30.38 -2.60
N ASP A 353 -0.57 30.12 -2.45
CA ASP A 353 -1.44 30.73 -1.44
C ASP A 353 -1.51 29.73 -0.27
N GLU A 354 -0.70 29.97 0.75
CA GLU A 354 -0.49 29.04 1.88
C GLU A 354 -1.77 28.76 2.66
N ASN A 355 -2.78 29.64 2.54
CA ASN A 355 -4.07 29.49 3.22
C ASN A 355 -5.18 28.91 2.31
N LEU A 356 -4.88 28.53 1.09
CA LEU A 356 -5.87 28.01 0.16
C LEU A 356 -5.91 26.49 0.14
N VAL A 357 -7.09 25.93 0.42
CA VAL A 357 -7.40 24.49 0.31
C VAL A 357 -8.40 24.28 -0.82
N VAL A 358 -8.09 23.37 -1.73
CA VAL A 358 -9.02 22.95 -2.80
C VAL A 358 -9.56 21.57 -2.46
N TYR A 359 -10.89 21.46 -2.40
CA TYR A 359 -11.61 20.22 -2.14
C TYR A 359 -12.33 19.73 -3.40
N ALA A 360 -12.40 18.41 -3.56
CA ALA A 360 -13.24 17.75 -4.54
C ALA A 360 -13.72 16.39 -4.02
N ALA A 361 -14.89 15.95 -4.49
CA ALA A 361 -15.41 14.61 -4.18
C ALA A 361 -16.08 14.01 -5.42
N TYR A 362 -15.97 12.68 -5.55
CA TYR A 362 -16.66 11.86 -6.57
C TYR A 362 -16.59 12.48 -7.98
N TRP A 363 -15.39 12.83 -8.46
CA TRP A 363 -15.19 13.48 -9.77
C TRP A 363 -15.95 14.81 -9.91
N ASN A 364 -15.94 15.63 -8.85
CA ASN A 364 -16.52 16.97 -8.77
C ASN A 364 -18.05 17.02 -8.68
N ARG A 365 -18.68 16.04 -8.01
CA ARG A 365 -20.15 15.93 -7.90
C ARG A 365 -20.77 16.68 -6.73
N GLY A 366 -20.01 17.44 -5.96
CA GLY A 366 -20.55 18.25 -4.87
C GLY A 366 -19.69 18.27 -3.61
N VAL A 367 -20.26 18.82 -2.55
CA VAL A 367 -19.65 18.93 -1.21
C VAL A 367 -20.03 17.69 -0.40
N LEU A 368 -19.24 16.62 -0.50
CA LEU A 368 -19.63 15.28 -0.03
C LEU A 368 -18.45 14.53 0.59
N CYS A 369 -18.79 13.43 1.30
CA CYS A 369 -17.85 12.39 1.74
C CYS A 369 -16.76 12.92 2.70
N SER A 370 -15.66 12.21 2.85
CA SER A 370 -14.53 12.58 3.72
C SER A 370 -13.96 13.99 3.46
N PRO A 371 -13.83 14.49 2.21
CA PRO A 371 -13.43 15.88 1.98
C PRO A 371 -14.38 16.91 2.61
N ALA A 372 -15.69 16.63 2.70
CA ALA A 372 -16.65 17.55 3.32
C ALA A 372 -16.48 17.56 4.85
N ALA A 373 -16.29 16.41 5.47
CA ALA A 373 -16.02 16.31 6.90
C ALA A 373 -14.71 17.03 7.28
N ILE A 374 -13.65 16.84 6.50
CA ILE A 374 -12.36 17.54 6.68
C ILE A 374 -12.55 19.04 6.54
N HIS A 375 -13.33 19.51 5.53
CA HIS A 375 -13.61 20.94 5.36
C HIS A 375 -14.38 21.52 6.56
N ALA A 376 -15.39 20.83 7.05
CA ALA A 376 -16.15 21.25 8.22
C ALA A 376 -15.23 21.39 9.45
N LYS A 377 -14.41 20.37 9.73
CA LYS A 377 -13.48 20.39 10.86
C LYS A 377 -12.36 21.41 10.68
N ALA A 378 -11.88 21.65 9.46
CA ALA A 378 -10.89 22.69 9.18
C ALA A 378 -11.44 24.10 9.47
N ARG A 379 -12.73 24.36 9.25
CA ARG A 379 -13.36 25.64 9.62
C ARG A 379 -13.37 25.86 11.13
N GLU A 380 -13.41 24.79 11.92
CA GLU A 380 -13.37 24.85 13.39
C GLU A 380 -11.94 25.08 13.90
N LEU A 381 -10.99 24.25 13.45
CA LEU A 381 -9.64 24.20 14.03
C LEU A 381 -8.62 25.08 13.31
N ALA A 382 -8.83 25.38 12.03
CA ALA A 382 -7.94 26.16 11.19
C ALA A 382 -8.72 27.26 10.41
N PRO A 383 -9.42 28.20 11.09
CA PRO A 383 -10.32 29.17 10.46
C PRO A 383 -9.60 30.16 9.52
N HIS A 384 -8.28 30.25 9.57
CA HIS A 384 -7.48 31.02 8.64
C HIS A 384 -7.41 30.41 7.23
N LEU A 385 -7.73 29.11 7.10
CA LEU A 385 -7.73 28.44 5.82
C LEU A 385 -9.01 28.70 5.04
N ARG A 386 -8.84 29.01 3.77
CA ARG A 386 -9.95 29.25 2.83
C ARG A 386 -10.20 28.00 1.99
N GLY A 387 -11.33 27.35 2.20
CA GLY A 387 -11.76 26.18 1.43
C GLY A 387 -12.48 26.58 0.13
N VAL A 388 -12.07 26.01 -0.99
CA VAL A 388 -12.70 26.18 -2.31
C VAL A 388 -13.04 24.80 -2.90
N TRP A 389 -14.29 24.59 -3.26
CA TRP A 389 -14.75 23.34 -3.84
C TRP A 389 -14.71 23.37 -5.37
N VAL A 390 -14.25 22.28 -5.96
CA VAL A 390 -14.34 22.06 -7.40
C VAL A 390 -15.59 21.24 -7.68
N VAL A 391 -16.51 21.79 -8.49
CA VAL A 391 -17.76 21.12 -8.85
C VAL A 391 -17.98 21.15 -10.37
N ASP A 392 -18.69 20.16 -10.90
CA ASP A 392 -19.13 20.19 -12.28
C ASP A 392 -20.38 21.09 -12.44
N ARG A 393 -20.74 21.41 -13.69
CA ARG A 393 -21.86 22.34 -13.96
C ARG A 393 -23.21 21.78 -13.48
N ARG A 394 -23.38 20.45 -13.44
CA ARG A 394 -24.66 19.79 -13.07
C ARG A 394 -24.91 19.85 -11.57
N HIS A 395 -23.84 19.91 -10.77
CA HIS A 395 -23.89 19.88 -9.32
C HIS A 395 -23.60 21.26 -8.69
N ARG A 396 -23.67 22.35 -9.48
CA ARG A 396 -23.43 23.69 -8.94
C ARG A 396 -24.51 24.13 -7.94
N GLU A 397 -25.75 23.73 -8.21
CA GLU A 397 -26.92 24.09 -7.39
C GLU A 397 -26.96 23.28 -6.08
N ASP A 398 -26.26 22.14 -6.04
CA ASP A 398 -26.13 21.27 -4.85
C ASP A 398 -25.11 21.80 -3.83
N VAL A 399 -24.40 22.89 -4.14
CA VAL A 399 -23.40 23.48 -3.21
C VAL A 399 -24.11 24.22 -2.08
N PRO A 400 -23.82 23.86 -0.81
CA PRO A 400 -24.45 24.51 0.34
C PRO A 400 -24.21 26.04 0.38
N PRO A 401 -25.16 26.82 0.88
CA PRO A 401 -24.99 28.28 1.06
C PRO A 401 -23.74 28.62 1.88
N GLY A 402 -22.99 29.61 1.45
CA GLY A 402 -21.75 30.05 2.13
C GLY A 402 -20.50 29.21 1.83
N VAL A 403 -20.58 28.19 0.98
CA VAL A 403 -19.43 27.43 0.51
C VAL A 403 -18.92 28.00 -0.81
N GLU A 404 -17.64 28.40 -0.87
CA GLU A 404 -17.02 28.88 -2.11
C GLU A 404 -16.80 27.69 -3.06
N ALA A 405 -17.30 27.80 -4.30
CA ALA A 405 -17.14 26.77 -5.32
C ALA A 405 -16.74 27.32 -6.68
N VAL A 406 -15.94 26.55 -7.41
CA VAL A 406 -15.51 26.85 -8.78
C VAL A 406 -15.89 25.73 -9.73
N LEU A 407 -16.30 26.10 -10.95
CA LEU A 407 -16.62 25.12 -11.99
C LEU A 407 -15.33 24.52 -12.56
N VAL A 408 -15.30 23.20 -12.69
CA VAL A 408 -14.20 22.47 -13.34
C VAL A 408 -13.92 23.06 -14.74
N ASN A 409 -12.65 23.21 -15.09
CA ASN A 409 -12.15 23.80 -16.32
C ASN A 409 -12.48 25.30 -16.53
N SER A 410 -13.01 26.01 -15.54
CA SER A 410 -13.15 27.47 -15.59
C SER A 410 -11.78 28.17 -15.38
N ARG A 411 -11.71 29.48 -15.72
CA ARG A 411 -10.49 30.27 -15.45
C ARG A 411 -10.11 30.23 -13.97
N ARG A 412 -11.08 30.35 -13.07
CA ARG A 412 -10.87 30.33 -11.61
C ARG A 412 -10.41 28.94 -11.14
N TYR A 413 -10.93 27.85 -11.74
CA TYR A 413 -10.44 26.50 -11.47
C TYR A 413 -8.93 26.38 -11.69
N TRP A 414 -8.44 26.83 -12.86
CA TRP A 414 -7.00 26.74 -13.17
C TRP A 414 -6.14 27.60 -12.25
N GLU A 415 -6.67 28.75 -11.81
CA GLU A 415 -6.00 29.61 -10.85
C GLU A 415 -5.88 28.95 -9.48
N VAL A 416 -6.98 28.43 -8.91
CA VAL A 416 -6.96 27.80 -7.57
C VAL A 416 -6.14 26.52 -7.58
N MET A 417 -6.25 25.68 -8.62
CA MET A 417 -5.44 24.45 -8.75
C MET A 417 -3.94 24.72 -8.83
N ALA A 418 -3.53 25.83 -9.45
CA ALA A 418 -2.11 26.20 -9.56
C ALA A 418 -1.53 26.77 -8.28
N ARG A 419 -2.37 27.38 -7.41
CA ARG A 419 -1.90 28.19 -6.29
C ARG A 419 -2.26 27.64 -4.91
N ALA A 420 -3.20 26.69 -4.80
CA ALA A 420 -3.57 26.13 -3.52
C ALA A 420 -2.37 25.46 -2.84
N LYS A 421 -2.27 25.63 -1.51
CA LYS A 421 -1.33 24.89 -0.68
C LYS A 421 -1.77 23.43 -0.56
N TYR A 422 -3.06 23.22 -0.32
CA TYR A 422 -3.60 21.90 -0.04
C TYR A 422 -4.62 21.48 -1.10
N LEU A 423 -4.55 20.22 -1.50
CA LEU A 423 -5.46 19.54 -2.41
C LEU A 423 -6.06 18.33 -1.70
N VAL A 424 -7.37 18.26 -1.53
CA VAL A 424 -8.07 17.17 -0.83
C VAL A 424 -9.09 16.54 -1.77
N ASN A 425 -9.01 15.24 -2.01
CA ASN A 425 -9.92 14.54 -2.92
C ASN A 425 -10.09 13.08 -2.53
N ASN A 426 -11.27 12.52 -2.75
CA ASN A 426 -11.55 11.09 -2.57
C ASN A 426 -11.47 10.28 -3.89
N ALA A 427 -11.18 10.96 -4.99
CA ALA A 427 -10.90 10.39 -6.31
C ALA A 427 -9.59 11.02 -6.85
N ASN A 428 -9.52 11.35 -8.14
CA ASN A 428 -8.35 12.02 -8.70
C ASN A 428 -8.77 13.31 -9.42
N PHE A 429 -7.92 14.33 -9.35
CA PHE A 429 -8.06 15.51 -10.19
C PHE A 429 -7.73 15.17 -11.66
N SER A 430 -8.10 16.06 -12.58
CA SER A 430 -7.80 15.87 -14.00
C SER A 430 -6.29 15.62 -14.22
N GLY A 431 -5.94 14.66 -15.08
CA GLY A 431 -4.54 14.36 -15.44
C GLY A 431 -3.81 15.51 -16.16
N THR A 432 -4.46 16.65 -16.38
CA THR A 432 -3.83 17.90 -16.83
C THR A 432 -3.35 18.78 -15.69
N VAL A 433 -3.78 18.49 -14.48
CA VAL A 433 -3.30 19.16 -13.25
C VAL A 433 -2.05 18.40 -12.78
N HIS A 434 -0.98 19.13 -12.60
CA HIS A 434 0.27 18.61 -12.04
C HIS A 434 0.54 19.32 -10.73
N LYS A 435 0.61 18.57 -9.66
CA LYS A 435 0.95 19.07 -8.32
C LYS A 435 2.34 19.70 -8.33
N ARG A 436 2.47 20.88 -7.74
CA ARG A 436 3.77 21.52 -7.49
C ARG A 436 4.43 20.87 -6.27
N PRO A 437 5.78 20.90 -6.15
CA PRO A 437 6.48 20.36 -4.98
C PRO A 437 6.03 20.95 -3.65
N GLU A 438 5.61 22.23 -3.66
CA GLU A 438 5.19 22.97 -2.46
C GLU A 438 3.72 22.70 -2.06
N GLN A 439 2.93 22.07 -2.94
CA GLN A 439 1.55 21.68 -2.66
C GLN A 439 1.51 20.35 -1.91
N ILE A 440 0.53 20.18 -1.06
CA ILE A 440 0.25 18.95 -0.30
C ILE A 440 -1.05 18.35 -0.82
N TYR A 441 -1.03 17.07 -1.23
CA TYR A 441 -2.20 16.38 -1.73
C TYR A 441 -2.61 15.24 -0.78
N VAL A 442 -3.83 15.30 -0.27
CA VAL A 442 -4.46 14.30 0.58
C VAL A 442 -5.44 13.47 -0.25
N GLN A 443 -5.16 12.19 -0.42
CA GLN A 443 -6.08 11.21 -0.97
C GLN A 443 -6.89 10.58 0.16
N THR A 444 -8.20 10.81 0.16
CA THR A 444 -9.05 10.30 1.24
C THR A 444 -9.68 8.96 0.94
N HIS A 445 -9.62 8.49 -0.31
CA HIS A 445 -10.43 7.38 -0.79
C HIS A 445 -11.93 7.54 -0.46
N HIS A 446 -12.73 6.52 -0.71
CA HIS A 446 -14.18 6.55 -0.44
C HIS A 446 -14.77 5.18 -0.11
N GLY A 447 -14.00 4.31 0.50
CA GLY A 447 -14.46 3.01 1.02
C GLY A 447 -13.35 1.99 1.15
N THR A 448 -13.51 1.08 2.10
CA THR A 448 -12.65 -0.09 2.30
C THR A 448 -12.76 -1.05 1.10
N PRO A 449 -11.66 -1.58 0.58
CA PRO A 449 -11.68 -2.39 -0.63
C PRO A 449 -12.06 -3.85 -0.34
N LEU A 450 -13.26 -4.27 -0.71
CA LEU A 450 -13.61 -5.68 -0.91
C LEU A 450 -13.10 -6.16 -2.28
N LYS A 451 -13.28 -5.34 -3.30
CA LYS A 451 -12.97 -5.63 -4.71
C LYS A 451 -11.51 -5.38 -5.01
N LYS A 452 -10.93 -6.18 -5.93
CA LYS A 452 -9.59 -5.88 -6.44
C LYS A 452 -9.56 -4.48 -7.05
N MET A 453 -8.52 -3.75 -6.70
CA MET A 453 -8.31 -2.34 -7.05
C MET A 453 -6.93 -2.12 -7.68
N GLY A 454 -6.73 -0.96 -8.28
CA GLY A 454 -5.42 -0.50 -8.72
C GLY A 454 -4.67 -1.52 -9.57
N MET A 455 -3.42 -1.81 -9.21
CA MET A 455 -2.56 -2.75 -9.95
C MET A 455 -3.06 -4.20 -9.93
N ASP A 456 -3.83 -4.61 -8.92
CA ASP A 456 -4.38 -5.97 -8.84
C ASP A 456 -5.42 -6.24 -9.95
N LEU A 457 -6.04 -5.18 -10.53
CA LEU A 457 -6.96 -5.32 -11.68
C LEU A 457 -6.31 -5.90 -12.93
N ARG A 458 -4.99 -5.90 -13.03
CA ARG A 458 -4.28 -6.48 -14.18
C ARG A 458 -4.58 -7.97 -14.38
N ARG A 459 -4.93 -8.66 -13.31
CA ARG A 459 -5.32 -10.08 -13.35
C ARG A 459 -6.80 -10.29 -13.63
N HIS A 460 -7.59 -9.21 -13.73
CA HIS A 460 -9.02 -9.21 -13.98
C HIS A 460 -9.37 -8.34 -15.21
N PRO A 461 -9.16 -8.84 -16.45
CA PRO A 461 -9.29 -8.06 -17.67
C PRO A 461 -10.66 -7.40 -17.86
N ALA A 462 -11.75 -8.06 -17.42
CA ALA A 462 -13.10 -7.52 -17.49
C ALA A 462 -13.23 -6.22 -16.66
N ALA A 463 -12.70 -6.24 -15.44
CA ALA A 463 -12.72 -5.10 -14.54
C ALA A 463 -11.68 -4.01 -14.91
N ALA A 464 -10.65 -4.37 -15.68
CA ALA A 464 -9.59 -3.48 -16.13
C ALA A 464 -9.93 -2.70 -17.41
N GLN A 465 -11.12 -2.90 -18.01
CA GLN A 465 -11.49 -2.22 -19.24
C GLN A 465 -11.43 -0.70 -19.07
N GLY A 466 -10.73 -0.02 -20.00
CA GLY A 466 -10.56 1.44 -19.97
C GLY A 466 -9.57 1.97 -18.91
N VAL A 467 -9.00 1.12 -18.06
CA VAL A 467 -8.02 1.52 -17.04
C VAL A 467 -6.65 1.75 -17.67
N SER A 468 -6.12 2.95 -17.55
CA SER A 468 -4.72 3.24 -17.86
C SER A 468 -3.87 3.15 -16.60
N PHE A 469 -3.22 2.02 -16.39
CA PHE A 469 -2.35 1.79 -15.22
C PHE A 469 -1.23 2.81 -15.10
N LEU A 470 -0.62 3.24 -16.21
CA LEU A 470 0.39 4.30 -16.20
C LEU A 470 -0.18 5.61 -15.65
N ARG A 471 -1.35 6.02 -16.13
CA ARG A 471 -2.01 7.24 -15.63
C ARG A 471 -2.42 7.11 -14.16
N MET A 472 -2.87 5.94 -13.76
CA MET A 472 -3.21 5.64 -12.37
C MET A 472 -1.99 5.79 -11.45
N LEU A 473 -0.84 5.26 -11.86
CA LEU A 473 0.42 5.42 -11.14
C LEU A 473 0.90 6.88 -11.12
N ASP A 474 0.76 7.62 -12.24
CA ASP A 474 1.08 9.04 -12.31
C ASP A 474 0.19 9.89 -11.36
N HIS A 475 -1.05 9.46 -11.12
CA HIS A 475 -1.92 10.09 -10.13
C HIS A 475 -1.48 9.76 -8.69
N ALA A 476 -1.18 8.49 -8.40
CA ALA A 476 -0.70 8.08 -7.08
C ALA A 476 0.60 8.79 -6.69
N ASP A 477 1.48 9.07 -7.66
CA ASP A 477 2.73 9.81 -7.43
C ASP A 477 2.54 11.27 -6.99
N GLN A 478 1.34 11.80 -7.09
CA GLN A 478 1.03 13.15 -6.65
C GLN A 478 0.50 13.19 -5.22
N TRP A 479 0.17 12.04 -4.61
CA TRP A 479 -0.31 12.02 -3.23
C TRP A 479 0.86 12.18 -2.26
N ASP A 480 0.67 13.02 -1.24
CA ASP A 480 1.58 13.12 -0.11
C ASP A 480 1.04 12.32 1.08
N TYR A 481 -0.29 12.32 1.25
CA TYR A 481 -0.99 11.56 2.27
C TYR A 481 -2.10 10.70 1.66
N CYS A 482 -2.25 9.49 2.20
CA CYS A 482 -3.30 8.55 1.83
C CYS A 482 -4.02 8.08 3.10
N LEU A 483 -5.32 8.38 3.25
CA LEU A 483 -6.07 7.97 4.42
C LEU A 483 -6.36 6.48 4.40
N SER A 484 -6.30 5.87 5.57
CA SER A 484 -6.68 4.48 5.79
C SER A 484 -7.65 4.38 6.96
N SER A 485 -8.69 3.55 6.78
CA SER A 485 -9.69 3.28 7.83
C SER A 485 -9.40 2.03 8.64
N ASN A 486 -8.47 1.18 8.16
CA ASN A 486 -8.12 -0.08 8.80
C ASN A 486 -6.83 -0.67 8.21
N PRO A 487 -6.18 -1.64 8.90
CA PRO A 487 -4.97 -2.31 8.41
C PRO A 487 -5.15 -2.97 7.04
N HIS A 488 -6.31 -3.61 6.77
CA HIS A 488 -6.60 -4.20 5.47
C HIS A 488 -6.52 -3.17 4.33
N SER A 489 -7.13 -1.99 4.52
CA SER A 489 -7.04 -0.90 3.54
C SER A 489 -5.61 -0.45 3.32
N THR A 490 -4.82 -0.32 4.38
CA THR A 490 -3.41 0.05 4.29
C THR A 490 -2.59 -0.96 3.47
N GLU A 491 -2.71 -2.25 3.78
CA GLU A 491 -2.04 -3.33 3.04
C GLU A 491 -2.40 -3.30 1.54
N VAL A 492 -3.69 -3.11 1.24
CA VAL A 492 -4.16 -3.04 -0.14
C VAL A 492 -3.63 -1.80 -0.85
N TRP A 493 -3.77 -0.59 -0.25
CA TRP A 493 -3.38 0.66 -0.90
C TRP A 493 -1.88 0.71 -1.22
N GLN A 494 -1.02 0.29 -0.30
CA GLN A 494 0.42 0.22 -0.53
C GLN A 494 0.81 -0.67 -1.70
N ARG A 495 0.12 -1.81 -1.87
CA ARG A 495 0.37 -2.74 -2.95
C ARG A 495 -0.18 -2.26 -4.29
N VAL A 496 -1.42 -1.72 -4.30
CA VAL A 496 -2.12 -1.43 -5.56
C VAL A 496 -1.88 -0.01 -6.09
N TYR A 497 -1.41 0.91 -5.24
CA TYR A 497 -0.99 2.27 -5.60
C TYR A 497 0.44 2.54 -5.12
N PRO A 498 1.43 1.79 -5.61
CA PRO A 498 2.80 1.86 -5.11
C PRO A 498 3.44 3.23 -5.40
N SER A 499 3.47 4.10 -4.39
CA SER A 499 4.05 5.44 -4.42
C SER A 499 4.59 5.85 -3.04
N ASP A 500 5.20 7.05 -2.93
CA ASP A 500 5.90 7.53 -1.73
C ASP A 500 5.00 8.36 -0.77
N TYR A 501 3.69 8.13 -0.76
CA TYR A 501 2.79 8.81 0.18
C TYR A 501 2.92 8.24 1.60
N GLU A 502 2.68 9.11 2.58
CA GLU A 502 2.48 8.70 3.97
C GLU A 502 1.06 8.17 4.17
N THR A 503 0.92 7.00 4.75
CA THR A 503 -0.41 6.47 5.12
C THR A 503 -0.82 7.05 6.48
N LEU A 504 -2.02 7.62 6.54
CA LEU A 504 -2.61 8.14 7.79
C LEU A 504 -3.71 7.18 8.27
N PRO A 505 -3.49 6.41 9.35
CA PRO A 505 -4.47 5.49 9.92
C PRO A 505 -5.49 6.25 10.78
N THR A 506 -6.36 7.02 10.13
CA THR A 506 -7.25 7.99 10.81
C THR A 506 -8.68 7.50 10.99
N GLY A 507 -9.12 6.47 10.26
CA GLY A 507 -10.53 6.24 9.99
C GLY A 507 -11.02 7.06 8.79
N TYR A 508 -12.29 6.89 8.40
CA TYR A 508 -12.89 7.74 7.37
C TYR A 508 -13.57 8.97 7.98
N PRO A 509 -13.13 10.20 7.66
CA PRO A 509 -13.71 11.45 8.20
C PRO A 509 -15.23 11.56 8.04
N ARG A 510 -15.82 11.00 6.99
CA ARG A 510 -17.28 10.97 6.80
C ARG A 510 -18.01 10.20 7.88
N ASN A 511 -17.37 9.17 8.48
CA ASN A 511 -17.96 8.32 9.52
C ASN A 511 -17.99 9.01 10.88
N ASP A 512 -17.25 10.12 11.09
CA ASP A 512 -17.28 10.88 12.36
C ASP A 512 -18.69 11.29 12.74
N ARG A 513 -19.56 11.49 11.74
CA ARG A 513 -20.96 11.80 11.94
C ARG A 513 -21.73 10.74 12.71
N TYR A 514 -21.35 9.48 12.59
CA TYR A 514 -21.99 8.36 13.30
C TYR A 514 -21.79 8.42 14.82
N PHE A 515 -20.77 9.12 15.27
CA PHE A 515 -20.43 9.29 16.68
C PHE A 515 -20.95 10.60 17.28
N ALA A 516 -21.27 11.58 16.44
CA ALA A 516 -21.76 12.89 16.87
C ALA A 516 -23.28 13.07 16.79
N THR A 517 -24.00 12.13 16.14
CA THR A 517 -25.43 12.23 15.89
C THR A 517 -26.25 11.81 17.11
N THR A 518 -27.22 12.65 17.51
CA THR A 518 -28.12 12.38 18.64
C THR A 518 -29.39 11.63 18.21
N ALA A 519 -30.14 11.11 19.19
CA ALA A 519 -31.46 10.49 18.96
C ALA A 519 -32.43 11.44 18.26
N GLU A 520 -32.40 12.74 18.61
CA GLU A 520 -33.25 13.75 17.98
C GLU A 520 -32.89 13.97 16.51
N ASP A 521 -31.58 13.97 16.19
CA ASP A 521 -31.12 14.07 14.81
C ASP A 521 -31.59 12.87 13.99
N VAL A 522 -31.49 11.64 14.53
CA VAL A 522 -32.01 10.43 13.86
C VAL A 522 -33.50 10.57 13.58
N ARG A 523 -34.30 11.01 14.56
CA ARG A 523 -35.75 11.25 14.36
C ARG A 523 -36.01 12.28 13.26
N ARG A 524 -35.28 13.39 13.29
CA ARG A 524 -35.40 14.44 12.27
C ARG A 524 -35.07 13.94 10.86
N ILE A 525 -34.02 13.14 10.73
CA ILE A 525 -33.63 12.55 9.43
C ILE A 525 -34.73 11.61 8.94
N ARG A 526 -35.27 10.72 9.80
CA ARG A 526 -36.37 9.80 9.45
C ARG A 526 -37.65 10.56 9.03
N ALA A 527 -38.01 11.58 9.78
CA ALA A 527 -39.16 12.42 9.45
C ALA A 527 -38.97 13.15 8.11
N GLY A 528 -37.76 13.64 7.83
CA GLY A 528 -37.41 14.28 6.55
C GLY A 528 -37.46 13.30 5.35
N LEU A 529 -37.26 12.01 5.59
CA LEU A 529 -37.39 10.95 4.59
C LEU A 529 -38.83 10.39 4.50
N GLY A 530 -39.75 10.80 5.36
CA GLY A 530 -41.12 10.31 5.38
C GLY A 530 -41.28 8.90 5.99
N ILE A 531 -40.30 8.44 6.76
CA ILE A 531 -40.36 7.12 7.42
C ILE A 531 -41.29 7.22 8.64
N ALA A 532 -42.35 6.42 8.65
CA ALA A 532 -43.33 6.42 9.75
C ALA A 532 -42.72 5.91 11.05
N PRO A 533 -43.17 6.46 12.23
CA PRO A 533 -42.77 5.93 13.54
C PRO A 533 -43.14 4.44 13.67
N GLY A 534 -42.27 3.66 14.33
CA GLY A 534 -42.47 2.22 14.54
C GLY A 534 -42.14 1.34 13.32
N THR A 535 -41.77 1.94 12.17
CA THR A 535 -41.41 1.19 10.97
C THR A 535 -39.93 0.77 11.01
N THR A 536 -39.63 -0.49 10.73
CA THR A 536 -38.27 -0.97 10.53
C THR A 536 -37.78 -0.57 9.12
N ALA A 537 -36.83 0.34 9.06
CA ALA A 537 -36.27 0.83 7.80
C ALA A 537 -35.04 0.01 7.37
N ILE A 538 -35.09 -0.57 6.19
CA ILE A 538 -34.04 -1.41 5.61
C ILE A 538 -33.38 -0.63 4.46
N LEU A 539 -32.11 -0.27 4.60
CA LEU A 539 -31.36 0.37 3.52
C LEU A 539 -30.84 -0.69 2.54
N TYR A 540 -31.34 -0.69 1.31
CA TYR A 540 -30.86 -1.56 0.24
C TYR A 540 -29.95 -0.79 -0.71
N ALA A 541 -28.68 -1.20 -0.78
CA ALA A 541 -27.63 -0.52 -1.56
C ALA A 541 -26.90 -1.50 -2.48
N PRO A 542 -27.51 -1.89 -3.64
CA PRO A 542 -26.91 -2.84 -4.56
C PRO A 542 -25.69 -2.27 -5.28
N THR A 543 -24.70 -3.11 -5.48
CA THR A 543 -23.47 -2.78 -6.20
C THR A 543 -23.71 -2.74 -7.72
N HIS A 544 -23.07 -1.78 -8.40
CA HIS A 544 -23.01 -1.77 -9.86
C HIS A 544 -22.27 -3.01 -10.40
N ARG A 545 -22.83 -3.62 -11.44
CA ARG A 545 -22.22 -4.73 -12.17
C ARG A 545 -21.52 -4.22 -13.43
N ASP A 546 -20.19 -4.30 -13.47
CA ASP A 546 -19.38 -3.83 -14.60
C ASP A 546 -19.65 -4.64 -15.89
N TYR A 547 -20.24 -5.83 -15.77
CA TYR A 547 -20.57 -6.74 -16.87
C TYR A 547 -22.03 -6.64 -17.35
N GLU A 548 -22.85 -5.78 -16.71
CA GLU A 548 -24.26 -5.58 -17.07
C GLU A 548 -24.54 -4.16 -17.58
N ARG A 549 -25.57 -4.02 -18.42
CA ARG A 549 -26.03 -2.72 -18.90
C ARG A 549 -27.35 -2.34 -18.23
N GLY A 550 -27.40 -1.12 -17.68
CA GLY A 550 -28.59 -0.61 -16.98
C GLY A 550 -28.66 -1.05 -15.52
N PHE A 551 -29.74 -0.65 -14.84
CA PHE A 551 -30.01 -1.08 -13.47
C PHE A 551 -30.84 -2.37 -13.50
N ASN A 552 -30.21 -3.47 -13.16
CA ASN A 552 -30.86 -4.76 -12.94
C ASN A 552 -30.54 -5.18 -11.51
N PRO A 553 -31.42 -4.87 -10.54
CA PRO A 553 -31.20 -5.32 -9.16
C PRO A 553 -31.21 -6.85 -9.13
N PRO A 554 -30.30 -7.46 -8.35
CA PRO A 554 -30.29 -8.92 -8.19
C PRO A 554 -31.49 -9.44 -7.39
N LEU A 555 -32.28 -8.54 -6.80
CA LEU A 555 -33.53 -8.83 -6.09
C LEU A 555 -34.71 -8.26 -6.86
N ASP A 556 -35.83 -9.01 -6.87
CA ASP A 556 -37.13 -8.49 -7.23
C ASP A 556 -37.67 -7.64 -6.08
N LEU A 557 -37.59 -6.31 -6.23
CA LEU A 557 -37.93 -5.35 -5.17
C LEU A 557 -39.42 -5.36 -4.83
N GLU A 558 -40.29 -5.62 -5.79
CA GLU A 558 -41.73 -5.73 -5.56
C GLU A 558 -42.02 -6.95 -4.69
N ARG A 559 -41.51 -8.10 -5.09
CA ARG A 559 -41.65 -9.36 -4.35
C ARG A 559 -41.03 -9.28 -2.95
N LEU A 560 -39.87 -8.63 -2.81
CA LEU A 560 -39.24 -8.43 -1.50
C LEU A 560 -40.13 -7.55 -0.61
N ALA A 561 -40.62 -6.42 -1.11
CA ALA A 561 -41.46 -5.51 -0.35
C ALA A 561 -42.76 -6.17 0.08
N GLU A 562 -43.37 -7.00 -0.81
CA GLU A 562 -44.53 -7.80 -0.47
C GLU A 562 -44.25 -8.87 0.59
N ALA A 563 -43.12 -9.58 0.46
CA ALA A 563 -42.71 -10.60 1.43
C ALA A 563 -42.41 -10.01 2.81
N LEU A 564 -41.82 -8.82 2.90
CA LEU A 564 -41.57 -8.11 4.16
C LEU A 564 -42.90 -7.66 4.82
N GLY A 565 -43.86 -7.17 4.03
CA GLY A 565 -45.18 -6.74 4.51
C GLY A 565 -45.21 -5.44 5.32
N GLU A 566 -46.31 -5.22 6.04
CA GLU A 566 -46.49 -4.02 6.89
C GLU A 566 -45.47 -3.96 8.03
N GLY A 567 -45.07 -2.74 8.39
CA GLY A 567 -44.08 -2.51 9.46
C GLY A 567 -42.63 -2.44 8.97
N TYR A 568 -42.37 -2.72 7.68
CA TYR A 568 -41.07 -2.57 7.06
C TYR A 568 -41.09 -1.55 5.93
N GLN A 569 -40.02 -0.76 5.83
CA GLN A 569 -39.82 0.20 4.72
C GLN A 569 -38.49 -0.06 4.04
N LEU A 570 -38.52 -0.40 2.77
CA LEU A 570 -37.33 -0.59 1.96
C LEU A 570 -36.87 0.75 1.37
N LEU A 571 -35.67 1.21 1.79
CA LEU A 571 -35.02 2.42 1.26
C LEU A 571 -34.05 1.99 0.15
N VAL A 572 -34.38 2.24 -1.11
CA VAL A 572 -33.59 1.79 -2.25
C VAL A 572 -32.62 2.90 -2.68
N ARG A 573 -31.32 2.61 -2.62
CA ARG A 573 -30.27 3.52 -3.11
C ARG A 573 -29.47 2.88 -4.23
N THR A 574 -29.81 3.24 -5.45
CA THR A 574 -29.08 2.75 -6.63
C THR A 574 -27.72 3.44 -6.77
N HIS A 575 -26.82 2.81 -7.52
CA HIS A 575 -25.52 3.40 -7.81
C HIS A 575 -25.69 4.65 -8.70
N TYR A 576 -24.91 5.69 -8.41
CA TYR A 576 -24.96 6.99 -9.09
C TYR A 576 -24.67 6.96 -10.62
N PHE A 577 -24.27 5.80 -11.18
CA PHE A 577 -24.14 5.62 -12.63
C PHE A 577 -25.48 5.41 -13.32
N TYR A 578 -26.52 5.03 -12.57
CA TYR A 578 -27.84 4.83 -13.10
C TYR A 578 -28.64 6.17 -13.10
N GLY A 579 -29.41 6.38 -14.14
CA GLY A 579 -30.37 7.48 -14.20
C GLY A 579 -31.64 7.16 -13.42
N ALA A 580 -32.69 7.99 -13.60
CA ALA A 580 -34.01 7.68 -13.10
C ALA A 580 -34.52 6.36 -13.72
N ASP A 581 -34.97 5.44 -12.88
CA ASP A 581 -35.57 4.16 -13.31
C ASP A 581 -37.09 4.24 -13.13
N SER A 582 -37.83 4.00 -14.20
CA SER A 582 -39.31 4.08 -14.17
C SER A 582 -39.95 2.99 -13.32
N ARG A 583 -39.29 1.86 -13.12
CA ARG A 583 -39.78 0.75 -12.25
C ARG A 583 -39.70 1.18 -10.79
N LEU A 584 -38.61 1.81 -10.36
CA LEU A 584 -38.49 2.33 -8.99
C LEU A 584 -39.55 3.41 -8.73
N ALA A 585 -39.75 4.32 -9.68
CA ALA A 585 -40.77 5.36 -9.53
C ALA A 585 -42.18 4.76 -9.42
N ALA A 586 -42.50 3.71 -10.17
CA ALA A 586 -43.80 3.03 -10.06
C ALA A 586 -43.97 2.32 -8.71
N LEU A 587 -42.94 1.66 -8.19
CA LEU A 587 -42.96 1.02 -6.85
C LEU A 587 -43.06 2.04 -5.73
N GLU A 588 -42.44 3.20 -5.86
CA GLU A 588 -42.55 4.31 -4.92
C GLU A 588 -43.96 4.90 -4.90
N GLU A 589 -44.57 5.11 -6.07
CA GLU A 589 -45.94 5.67 -6.21
C GLU A 589 -46.99 4.80 -5.50
N VAL A 590 -46.83 3.49 -5.51
CA VAL A 590 -47.70 2.56 -4.80
C VAL A 590 -47.27 2.29 -3.33
N GLY A 591 -46.25 3.01 -2.85
CA GLY A 591 -45.81 2.94 -1.45
C GLY A 591 -45.04 1.67 -1.09
N ARG A 592 -44.55 0.89 -2.06
CA ARG A 592 -43.80 -0.36 -1.80
C ARG A 592 -42.37 -0.14 -1.37
N ILE A 593 -41.73 0.93 -1.88
CA ILE A 593 -40.35 1.32 -1.57
C ILE A 593 -40.26 2.82 -1.34
N LEU A 594 -39.10 3.29 -0.88
CA LEU A 594 -38.71 4.70 -0.91
C LEU A 594 -37.43 4.83 -1.74
N ASP A 595 -37.49 5.51 -2.90
CA ASP A 595 -36.31 5.75 -3.73
C ASP A 595 -35.46 6.89 -3.17
N VAL A 596 -34.38 6.53 -2.48
CA VAL A 596 -33.41 7.46 -1.89
C VAL A 596 -32.13 7.62 -2.72
N SER A 597 -32.15 7.22 -3.99
CA SER A 597 -30.98 7.25 -4.88
C SER A 597 -30.41 8.66 -5.08
N ARG A 598 -31.28 9.70 -5.00
CA ARG A 598 -30.89 11.12 -5.15
C ARG A 598 -30.54 11.80 -3.83
N HIS A 599 -30.70 11.13 -2.69
CA HIS A 599 -30.35 11.71 -1.39
C HIS A 599 -28.84 11.98 -1.34
N PRO A 600 -28.40 13.21 -0.99
CA PRO A 600 -26.99 13.60 -1.09
C PRO A 600 -26.07 12.86 -0.11
N SER A 601 -26.57 12.55 1.08
CA SER A 601 -25.79 11.95 2.17
C SER A 601 -26.18 10.47 2.35
N VAL A 602 -25.25 9.57 2.07
CA VAL A 602 -25.42 8.15 2.39
C VAL A 602 -25.34 7.92 3.90
N GLU A 603 -24.63 8.77 4.61
CA GLU A 603 -24.49 8.74 6.05
C GLU A 603 -25.84 9.01 6.74
N ASP A 604 -26.66 9.93 6.20
CA ASP A 604 -28.03 10.16 6.70
C ASP A 604 -28.93 8.96 6.49
N LEU A 605 -28.83 8.30 5.34
CA LEU A 605 -29.59 7.09 5.06
C LEU A 605 -29.19 5.95 5.99
N ALA A 606 -27.89 5.80 6.28
CA ALA A 606 -27.40 4.83 7.24
C ALA A 606 -27.90 5.13 8.66
N LEU A 607 -27.90 6.41 9.08
CA LEU A 607 -28.44 6.83 10.37
C LEU A 607 -29.95 6.61 10.50
N ALA A 608 -30.70 6.73 9.41
CA ALA A 608 -32.16 6.55 9.37
C ALA A 608 -32.60 5.07 9.34
N SER A 609 -31.72 4.15 8.95
CA SER A 609 -32.05 2.74 8.77
C SER A 609 -31.75 1.89 10.01
N ASP A 610 -32.57 0.86 10.24
CA ASP A 610 -32.40 -0.11 11.31
C ASP A 610 -31.47 -1.26 10.91
N ALA A 611 -31.44 -1.58 9.61
CA ALA A 611 -30.56 -2.60 9.02
C ALA A 611 -30.05 -2.17 7.63
N LEU A 612 -28.92 -2.72 7.25
CA LEU A 612 -28.41 -2.68 5.88
C LEU A 612 -28.64 -4.02 5.21
N LEU A 613 -29.25 -4.01 4.03
CA LEU A 613 -29.28 -5.11 3.08
C LEU A 613 -28.31 -4.76 1.93
N CYS A 614 -27.25 -5.52 1.76
CA CYS A 614 -26.26 -5.23 0.74
C CYS A 614 -25.72 -6.52 0.10
N ASP A 615 -25.08 -6.33 -1.04
CA ASP A 615 -24.29 -7.35 -1.73
C ASP A 615 -22.78 -7.08 -1.52
N PHE A 616 -22.08 -6.63 -2.56
CA PHE A 616 -20.63 -6.38 -2.56
C PHE A 616 -20.28 -4.90 -2.34
N SER A 617 -21.19 -4.13 -1.77
CA SER A 617 -21.02 -2.69 -1.57
C SER A 617 -20.04 -2.39 -0.44
N SER A 618 -19.10 -1.45 -0.69
CA SER A 618 -18.23 -0.94 0.37
C SER A 618 -18.98 -0.19 1.48
N LEU A 619 -20.27 0.08 1.33
CA LEU A 619 -21.11 0.71 2.35
C LEU A 619 -21.18 -0.15 3.62
N MET A 620 -21.08 -1.50 3.51
CA MET A 620 -21.10 -2.38 4.68
C MET A 620 -20.00 -2.06 5.69
N PHE A 621 -18.83 -1.62 5.23
CA PHE A 621 -17.72 -1.26 6.13
C PHE A 621 -18.01 0.04 6.90
N ASP A 622 -18.60 1.03 6.24
CA ASP A 622 -19.01 2.27 6.92
C ASP A 622 -20.19 2.01 7.86
N TYR A 623 -21.15 1.20 7.40
CA TYR A 623 -22.33 0.85 8.20
C TYR A 623 -21.98 0.06 9.47
N ALA A 624 -20.96 -0.80 9.40
CA ALA A 624 -20.46 -1.54 10.53
C ALA A 624 -19.99 -0.62 11.68
N ALA A 625 -19.50 0.59 11.39
CA ALA A 625 -19.14 1.58 12.42
C ALA A 625 -20.33 1.99 13.31
N LEU A 626 -21.57 1.91 12.79
CA LEU A 626 -22.81 2.17 13.55
C LEU A 626 -23.21 1.04 14.50
N ASP A 627 -22.57 -0.11 14.43
CA ASP A 627 -22.93 -1.31 15.19
C ASP A 627 -24.39 -1.74 14.98
N ARG A 628 -24.88 -1.66 13.75
CA ARG A 628 -26.25 -2.06 13.37
C ARG A 628 -26.23 -3.30 12.48
N PRO A 629 -27.29 -4.12 12.48
CA PRO A 629 -27.36 -5.35 11.70
C PRO A 629 -27.15 -5.16 10.20
N ILE A 630 -26.44 -6.12 9.61
CA ILE A 630 -26.19 -6.20 8.17
C ILE A 630 -26.68 -7.57 7.70
N VAL A 631 -27.45 -7.60 6.62
CA VAL A 631 -27.83 -8.81 5.90
C VAL A 631 -27.15 -8.77 4.54
N VAL A 632 -26.44 -9.83 4.21
CA VAL A 632 -25.75 -9.95 2.91
C VAL A 632 -26.61 -10.78 1.98
N HIS A 633 -26.90 -10.23 0.80
CA HIS A 633 -27.55 -10.96 -0.28
C HIS A 633 -26.59 -11.18 -1.43
N SER A 634 -26.49 -12.40 -1.93
CA SER A 634 -25.69 -12.71 -3.08
C SER A 634 -26.24 -13.87 -3.90
N SER A 635 -26.79 -13.57 -5.06
CA SER A 635 -27.18 -14.57 -6.05
C SER A 635 -26.10 -14.82 -7.10
N ASP A 636 -25.13 -13.91 -7.25
CA ASP A 636 -24.11 -13.93 -8.33
C ASP A 636 -22.66 -13.89 -7.82
N TRP A 637 -22.42 -14.32 -6.57
CA TRP A 637 -21.10 -14.25 -5.91
C TRP A 637 -19.97 -14.86 -6.74
N GLU A 638 -20.14 -16.09 -7.24
CA GLU A 638 -19.09 -16.76 -8.01
C GLU A 638 -18.76 -16.02 -9.30
N ALA A 639 -19.77 -15.53 -10.02
CA ALA A 639 -19.57 -14.73 -11.22
C ALA A 639 -18.86 -13.41 -10.89
N TYR A 640 -19.29 -12.75 -9.83
CA TYR A 640 -18.71 -11.49 -9.38
C TYR A 640 -17.25 -11.65 -8.93
N ARG A 641 -16.98 -12.66 -8.06
CA ARG A 641 -15.65 -12.99 -7.55
C ARG A 641 -14.67 -13.28 -8.70
N HIS A 642 -15.13 -14.01 -9.71
CA HIS A 642 -14.31 -14.33 -10.88
C HIS A 642 -14.05 -13.10 -11.78
N ALA A 643 -15.10 -12.35 -12.12
CA ALA A 643 -15.01 -11.21 -13.04
C ALA A 643 -14.27 -10.01 -12.45
N ARG A 644 -14.55 -9.66 -11.19
CA ARG A 644 -14.05 -8.46 -10.52
C ARG A 644 -12.83 -8.74 -9.63
N GLY A 645 -12.73 -9.95 -9.08
CA GLY A 645 -11.81 -10.30 -8.02
C GLY A 645 -12.16 -9.65 -6.68
N VAL A 646 -11.93 -10.36 -5.60
CA VAL A 646 -12.17 -9.91 -4.24
C VAL A 646 -10.93 -10.18 -3.36
N TYR A 647 -10.85 -9.53 -2.20
CA TYR A 647 -9.73 -9.69 -1.30
C TYR A 647 -9.96 -10.77 -0.23
N PHE A 648 -11.21 -11.06 0.09
CA PHE A 648 -11.61 -12.11 1.03
C PHE A 648 -12.98 -12.66 0.67
N ASP A 649 -13.38 -13.78 1.26
CA ASP A 649 -14.68 -14.41 0.98
C ASP A 649 -15.78 -13.87 1.88
N LEU A 650 -16.55 -12.93 1.35
CA LEU A 650 -17.67 -12.30 2.06
C LEU A 650 -18.75 -13.29 2.50
N LEU A 651 -18.88 -14.44 1.83
CA LEU A 651 -19.91 -15.43 2.10
C LEU A 651 -19.41 -16.64 2.90
N SER A 652 -18.19 -16.59 3.42
CA SER A 652 -17.59 -17.68 4.19
C SER A 652 -18.38 -18.04 5.45
N GLY A 653 -19.14 -17.07 6.01
CA GLY A 653 -19.77 -17.21 7.32
C GLY A 653 -18.80 -17.05 8.49
N GLU A 654 -17.52 -16.84 8.20
CA GLU A 654 -16.48 -16.69 9.23
C GLU A 654 -16.51 -15.30 9.87
N PRO A 655 -16.35 -15.22 11.20
CA PRO A 655 -16.22 -13.96 11.91
C PRO A 655 -15.07 -13.09 11.33
N GLY A 656 -15.37 -11.83 11.06
CA GLY A 656 -14.42 -10.89 10.47
C GLY A 656 -14.46 -10.83 8.93
N ASP A 657 -14.93 -11.86 8.23
CA ASP A 657 -15.15 -11.83 6.77
C ASP A 657 -16.60 -11.52 6.41
N THR A 658 -17.55 -12.11 7.14
CA THR A 658 -18.98 -11.94 6.91
C THR A 658 -19.58 -11.02 7.98
N PRO A 659 -20.24 -9.90 7.64
CA PRO A 659 -20.74 -8.94 8.62
C PRO A 659 -22.08 -9.31 9.30
N GLY A 660 -22.76 -10.36 8.82
CA GLY A 660 -24.07 -10.78 9.30
C GLY A 660 -24.63 -11.96 8.53
N HIS A 661 -25.90 -12.27 8.69
CA HIS A 661 -26.55 -13.39 7.97
C HIS A 661 -26.49 -13.20 6.46
N VAL A 662 -26.30 -14.31 5.74
CA VAL A 662 -26.34 -14.37 4.27
C VAL A 662 -27.69 -14.95 3.85
N ALA A 663 -28.33 -14.35 2.84
CA ALA A 663 -29.59 -14.81 2.25
C ALA A 663 -29.49 -14.93 0.73
N GLY A 664 -30.03 -15.98 0.17
CA GLY A 664 -29.99 -16.29 -1.26
C GLY A 664 -31.06 -15.61 -2.08
N ASP A 665 -32.24 -15.35 -1.50
CA ASP A 665 -33.38 -14.78 -2.18
C ASP A 665 -34.29 -13.91 -1.28
N GLU A 666 -35.34 -13.32 -1.87
CA GLU A 666 -36.29 -12.42 -1.19
C GLU A 666 -37.03 -13.10 -0.03
N GLN A 667 -37.32 -14.40 -0.15
CA GLN A 667 -38.04 -15.14 0.88
C GLN A 667 -37.16 -15.43 2.09
N GLU A 668 -35.91 -15.79 1.87
CA GLU A 668 -34.93 -15.97 2.95
C GLU A 668 -34.68 -14.65 3.67
N ILE A 669 -34.56 -13.53 2.92
CA ILE A 669 -34.43 -12.20 3.52
C ILE A 669 -35.65 -11.90 4.41
N ALA A 670 -36.86 -12.02 3.89
CA ALA A 670 -38.08 -11.76 4.65
C ALA A 670 -38.18 -12.67 5.89
N ALA A 671 -37.83 -13.94 5.78
CA ALA A 671 -37.82 -14.87 6.90
C ALA A 671 -36.83 -14.50 8.00
N LEU A 672 -35.64 -13.98 7.63
CA LEU A 672 -34.67 -13.44 8.61
C LEU A 672 -35.26 -12.27 9.39
N PHE A 673 -35.95 -11.33 8.71
CA PHE A 673 -36.57 -10.17 9.36
C PHE A 673 -37.77 -10.57 10.26
N HIS A 674 -38.69 -11.42 9.78
CA HIS A 674 -39.83 -11.85 10.52
C HIS A 674 -39.49 -12.70 11.76
N SER A 675 -38.46 -13.53 11.66
CA SER A 675 -38.00 -14.35 12.80
C SER A 675 -37.17 -13.58 13.84
N GLY A 676 -36.75 -12.34 13.53
CA GLY A 676 -35.84 -11.56 14.36
C GLY A 676 -34.38 -11.98 14.25
N ARG A 677 -34.04 -13.00 13.43
CA ARG A 677 -32.68 -13.50 13.28
C ARG A 677 -31.71 -12.47 12.69
N TRP A 678 -32.19 -11.52 11.90
CA TRP A 678 -31.36 -10.43 11.36
C TRP A 678 -30.61 -9.64 12.44
N SER A 679 -31.02 -9.70 13.71
CA SER A 679 -30.44 -9.01 14.86
C SER A 679 -30.19 -9.92 16.06
N ASP A 680 -30.13 -11.26 15.88
CA ASP A 680 -29.85 -12.24 16.90
C ASP A 680 -28.39 -12.20 17.40
N GLU A 681 -28.07 -13.07 18.36
CA GLU A 681 -26.72 -13.17 18.94
C GLU A 681 -25.67 -13.56 17.91
N HIS A 682 -26.00 -14.42 16.96
CA HIS A 682 -25.08 -14.80 15.88
C HIS A 682 -24.79 -13.61 14.97
N SER A 683 -25.81 -12.85 14.56
CA SER A 683 -25.64 -11.58 13.84
C SER A 683 -24.75 -10.60 14.61
N ALA A 684 -24.92 -10.51 15.93
CA ALA A 684 -24.11 -9.64 16.78
C ALA A 684 -22.63 -10.09 16.83
N GLN A 685 -22.36 -11.40 16.91
CA GLN A 685 -21.00 -11.95 16.92
C GLN A 685 -20.27 -11.66 15.58
N LEU A 686 -20.91 -11.94 14.44
CA LEU A 686 -20.36 -11.65 13.12
C LEU A 686 -20.06 -10.15 12.94
N ARG A 687 -21.01 -9.30 13.34
CA ARG A 687 -20.87 -7.85 13.25
C ARG A 687 -19.73 -7.32 14.13
N THR A 688 -19.59 -7.84 15.35
CA THR A 688 -18.52 -7.43 16.27
C THR A 688 -17.15 -7.74 15.66
N ALA A 689 -16.94 -8.98 15.21
CA ALA A 689 -15.67 -9.38 14.60
C ALA A 689 -15.37 -8.59 13.30
N PHE A 690 -16.40 -8.32 12.49
CA PHE A 690 -16.25 -7.51 11.27
C PHE A 690 -15.86 -6.05 11.60
N ARG A 691 -16.48 -5.48 12.64
CA ARG A 691 -16.20 -4.13 13.14
C ARG A 691 -14.78 -4.01 13.72
N GLU A 692 -14.33 -5.01 14.48
CA GLU A 692 -12.97 -5.07 15.01
C GLU A 692 -11.93 -5.07 13.88
N ARG A 693 -12.19 -5.78 12.81
CA ARG A 693 -11.29 -5.87 11.66
C ARG A 693 -11.31 -4.62 10.77
N PHE A 694 -12.48 -4.04 10.50
CA PHE A 694 -12.64 -3.01 9.47
C PHE A 694 -12.93 -1.60 9.99
N CYS A 695 -13.27 -1.44 11.27
CA CYS A 695 -13.53 -0.13 11.87
C CYS A 695 -12.62 0.20 13.06
N PRO A 696 -11.36 -0.31 13.13
CA PRO A 696 -10.50 -0.07 14.30
C PRO A 696 -10.17 1.41 14.52
N TYR A 697 -10.20 2.25 13.48
CA TYR A 697 -9.84 3.67 13.53
C TYR A 697 -11.04 4.62 13.49
N ASP A 698 -12.27 4.13 13.23
CA ASP A 698 -13.48 4.95 13.16
C ASP A 698 -14.04 5.21 14.57
N ASP A 699 -13.73 6.35 15.16
CA ASP A 699 -14.09 6.74 16.53
C ASP A 699 -14.68 8.15 16.66
N GLY A 700 -14.96 8.80 15.54
CA GLY A 700 -15.51 10.16 15.50
C GLY A 700 -14.48 11.29 15.47
N LEU A 701 -13.19 10.96 15.43
CA LEU A 701 -12.08 11.93 15.42
C LEU A 701 -11.23 11.91 14.14
N ALA A 702 -11.68 11.20 13.10
CA ALA A 702 -10.90 11.04 11.87
C ALA A 702 -10.63 12.37 11.15
N ALA A 703 -11.64 13.22 11.03
CA ALA A 703 -11.47 14.55 10.42
C ALA A 703 -10.51 15.43 11.23
N GLU A 704 -10.59 15.35 12.55
CA GLU A 704 -9.71 16.13 13.43
C GLU A 704 -8.25 15.68 13.30
N ARG A 705 -7.98 14.35 13.28
CA ARG A 705 -6.62 13.82 13.05
C ARG A 705 -6.04 14.34 11.74
N VAL A 706 -6.83 14.32 10.66
CA VAL A 706 -6.38 14.83 9.36
C VAL A 706 -6.07 16.33 9.42
N VAL A 707 -6.94 17.14 10.04
CA VAL A 707 -6.73 18.58 10.14
C VAL A 707 -5.49 18.91 10.97
N ARG A 708 -5.32 18.26 12.12
CA ARG A 708 -4.15 18.46 12.97
C ARG A 708 -2.85 18.07 12.26
N ARG A 709 -2.80 16.87 11.70
CA ARG A 709 -1.61 16.37 11.00
C ARG A 709 -1.24 17.19 9.78
N VAL A 710 -2.22 17.43 8.89
CA VAL A 710 -1.95 17.97 7.55
C VAL A 710 -1.96 19.51 7.55
N PHE A 711 -2.92 20.16 8.24
CA PHE A 711 -3.10 21.59 8.15
C PHE A 711 -2.42 22.35 9.28
N LEU A 712 -2.33 21.75 10.46
CA LEU A 712 -1.65 22.36 11.61
C LEU A 712 -0.22 21.87 11.81
N GLY A 713 0.19 20.80 11.09
CA GLY A 713 1.56 20.29 11.13
C GLY A 713 1.93 19.56 12.42
N GLU A 714 0.95 19.06 13.17
CA GLU A 714 1.18 18.27 14.37
C GLU A 714 1.76 16.90 13.96
N GLU A 715 2.85 16.46 14.60
CA GLU A 715 3.52 15.20 14.26
C GLU A 715 2.75 13.99 14.76
N ASP A 716 2.23 14.07 15.98
CA ASP A 716 1.50 12.98 16.63
C ASP A 716 0.00 13.02 16.29
N LEU A 717 -0.55 11.88 15.89
CA LEU A 717 -1.99 11.72 15.75
C LEU A 717 -2.65 11.59 17.13
N LEU A 718 -3.88 12.12 17.26
CA LEU A 718 -4.70 11.84 18.43
C LEU A 718 -4.89 10.32 18.56
N PRO A 719 -4.78 9.77 19.79
CA PRO A 719 -4.98 8.35 20.03
C PRO A 719 -6.40 7.92 19.61
N VAL A 720 -6.50 6.67 19.14
CA VAL A 720 -7.79 6.09 18.77
C VAL A 720 -8.52 5.64 20.02
N VAL A 721 -9.79 6.04 20.15
CA VAL A 721 -10.65 5.59 21.26
C VAL A 721 -10.91 4.09 21.12
N PRO A 722 -10.71 3.26 22.16
CA PRO A 722 -10.99 1.83 22.13
C PRO A 722 -12.44 1.53 21.71
N LEU A 723 -12.66 0.45 20.94
CA LEU A 723 -14.00 0.09 20.42
C LEU A 723 -15.06 -0.03 21.54
N THR A 724 -14.67 -0.51 22.72
CA THR A 724 -15.54 -0.69 23.89
C THR A 724 -15.95 0.63 24.55
N GLU A 725 -15.25 1.71 24.30
CA GLU A 725 -15.49 3.04 24.88
C GLU A 725 -16.23 3.98 23.93
N ARG A 726 -16.43 3.55 22.67
CA ARG A 726 -17.06 4.39 21.64
C ARG A 726 -18.57 4.45 21.82
N THR A 727 -19.11 5.65 21.78
CA THR A 727 -20.55 5.88 21.72
C THR A 727 -20.94 6.20 20.27
N VAL A 728 -21.81 5.39 19.69
CA VAL A 728 -22.35 5.60 18.34
C VAL A 728 -23.79 6.13 18.40
N ALA A 729 -24.25 6.71 17.31
CA ALA A 729 -25.63 7.16 17.16
C ALA A 729 -26.61 6.03 17.53
N PRO A 730 -27.62 6.31 18.37
CA PRO A 730 -28.54 5.28 18.80
C PRO A 730 -29.31 4.70 17.62
N PRO A 731 -29.68 3.40 17.66
CA PRO A 731 -30.48 2.81 16.61
C PRO A 731 -31.88 3.48 16.59
N PRO A 732 -32.53 3.58 15.40
CA PRO A 732 -33.77 4.34 15.24
C PRO A 732 -34.90 3.94 16.21
N HIS A 733 -35.09 2.66 16.47
CA HIS A 733 -36.10 2.16 17.39
C HIS A 733 -35.90 2.61 18.87
N LYS A 734 -34.63 2.91 19.25
CA LYS A 734 -34.31 3.49 20.57
C LYS A 734 -34.34 5.02 20.55
N ALA A 735 -34.37 5.63 19.38
CA ALA A 735 -34.49 7.07 19.23
C ALA A 735 -35.94 7.55 19.28
N GLU A 736 -36.92 6.66 19.11
CA GLU A 736 -38.34 6.99 19.21
C GLU A 736 -38.72 7.23 20.67
N PRO A 737 -39.57 8.25 20.99
CA PRO A 737 -40.10 8.37 22.35
C PRO A 737 -40.90 7.13 22.69
N CYS A 738 -40.63 6.57 23.87
CA CYS A 738 -41.44 5.47 24.39
C CYS A 738 -42.93 5.90 24.28
N ALA A 739 -43.72 5.21 23.48
CA ALA A 739 -45.14 5.45 23.45
C ALA A 739 -45.63 5.25 24.91
N GLN A 740 -46.05 6.35 25.54
CA GLN A 740 -46.64 6.26 26.86
C GLN A 740 -47.82 5.33 26.75
N ALA A 741 -47.74 4.22 27.47
CA ALA A 741 -48.82 3.23 27.62
C ALA A 741 -50.10 3.81 28.23
#